data_739645886bd8df71fd56caeae6bd86a4
#
_entry.id   739645886bd8df71fd56caeae6bd86a4
#
_cell.length_a   1.000
_cell.length_b   1.000
_cell.length_c   1.000
_cell.angle_alpha   90.00
_cell.angle_beta   90.00
_cell.angle_gamma   90.00
#
_symmetry.space_group_name_H-M   'P 1'
#
loop_
_entity.id
_entity.type
_entity.pdbx_description
1 polymer ?
#
loop_
_entity_poly.entity_id
_entity_poly.type
_entity_poly.pdbx_seq_one_letter_code
_entity_poly.pdbx_strand_id
1 'polypeptide(L)'
;MKRFTKTIAKEFTSGFGRFIAIMAIIALGVGFMIGVMQATPDMKNSMDKYYEENAAFDLGLKSVYAFSEDDVAEVLALQDENGKALTERAFAYTSADAPVTITRGGEADVETIARVNAVDFAALQGDGGVNRLTLVEGRFPEKPDEVVVQRKTNYILDVKVGDVITVTGDTTLDFDVPLSKSVLTESTFEVVGVVSSPDYYYFDAREVTTLGTGVLGTIFYAQESVFDLTNNMLFKYLYNNLFYEEEGHSMYTDISVLLKGSDERMAFTPAFEDFVKGRIEDYKELGAKQCVALNAELEKFASLAGDLPAAEWYVLDIVTTNLSYIGFGMNAEKVADIAGIFPVFFIVVAALVALTSMTRMVEEDRMQIGTFKALGYTNGRIMSKYMIYCCIASIVGCVVGVLFGFSLLPTIFWQAYKIMYYLPPLSLAFSPWFAVITLAVALAGTMLVTYFAARSSLKEKPSQLMQPKAPKAGKRIFLERAGFFWNHLKFKYKATLRNIFRYKRNMFMTILSVIGCTALMLVGFGLNDSVTAAIDTQFNEIVQYEALVEYSAIDEGGALESFLQGTDCEDYVSLYGEDGHVELQKDGEKFTESVELYAVKADDQKFNSFLALRNSKKSAIIDLSKNGVAISENIADGYGVAVGDSIVYRRSDGTKETLTVTAIAENYMGNYLYVDSAYYAELFGEKKDNTLFVKTGISPEDYDDLAKTLLSDSGVNGVTFTANNRKTYEGLEQTMGFVIAVLVVCAGALAAIVLYNLTNINIDERRREIATLRVLGYRKREVAGYIYRESAVLTVIGALLGLGLGVLLHMFLVTRINGVAMMFASVIGVGSYFYSLGLTVLFAGIVYAFMLIKLNKINMADSLKSNE
;
A
#
# COMPACT_ATOMS: atom_id res chain seq x y z
N MET A 1 -14.76 -51.72 -20.43
CA MET A 1 -13.99 -50.62 -19.83
C MET A 1 -12.98 -49.97 -20.77
N LYS A 2 -12.06 -50.72 -21.39
CA LYS A 2 -11.00 -50.17 -22.29
C LYS A 2 -11.48 -49.31 -23.47
N ARG A 3 -12.70 -49.53 -24.02
CA ARG A 3 -13.21 -48.75 -25.18
C ARG A 3 -13.74 -47.35 -24.76
N PHE A 4 -14.36 -47.22 -23.59
CA PHE A 4 -14.87 -45.94 -23.08
C PHE A 4 -13.72 -45.01 -22.66
N THR A 5 -12.67 -45.54 -22.00
CA THR A 5 -11.45 -44.79 -21.71
C THR A 5 -10.72 -44.30 -22.96
N LYS A 6 -10.74 -45.09 -24.03
CA LYS A 6 -10.16 -44.69 -25.33
C LYS A 6 -10.95 -43.53 -25.97
N THR A 7 -12.27 -43.46 -25.74
CA THR A 7 -13.09 -42.33 -26.20
C THR A 7 -12.76 -41.04 -25.43
N ILE A 8 -12.51 -41.14 -24.13
CA ILE A 8 -12.06 -40.01 -23.32
C ILE A 8 -10.70 -39.49 -23.83
N ALA A 9 -9.75 -40.38 -24.06
CA ALA A 9 -8.43 -40.00 -24.60
C ALA A 9 -8.50 -39.31 -25.97
N LYS A 10 -9.40 -39.80 -26.86
CA LYS A 10 -9.62 -39.18 -28.18
C LYS A 10 -10.19 -37.78 -28.09
N GLU A 11 -10.92 -37.45 -27.03
CA GLU A 11 -11.49 -36.11 -26.81
C GLU A 11 -10.41 -35.05 -26.61
N PHE A 12 -9.33 -35.40 -25.90
CA PHE A 12 -8.19 -34.52 -25.71
C PHE A 12 -7.50 -34.14 -27.02
N THR A 13 -7.42 -35.08 -27.97
CA THR A 13 -6.78 -34.79 -29.26
C THR A 13 -7.70 -34.05 -30.23
N SER A 14 -9.01 -34.38 -30.24
CA SER A 14 -10.00 -33.72 -31.13
C SER A 14 -10.40 -32.34 -30.62
N GLY A 15 -10.39 -32.11 -29.29
CA GLY A 15 -10.74 -30.86 -28.60
C GLY A 15 -9.55 -30.10 -28.06
N PHE A 16 -8.32 -30.31 -28.56
CA PHE A 16 -7.09 -29.76 -27.97
C PHE A 16 -7.11 -28.21 -27.79
N GLY A 17 -7.64 -27.46 -28.76
CA GLY A 17 -7.76 -26.02 -28.67
C GLY A 17 -8.68 -25.55 -27.54
N ARG A 18 -9.74 -26.33 -27.26
CA ARG A 18 -10.65 -26.05 -26.12
C ARG A 18 -10.00 -26.38 -24.78
N PHE A 19 -9.25 -27.49 -24.76
CA PHE A 19 -8.47 -27.88 -23.59
C PHE A 19 -7.48 -26.80 -23.19
N ILE A 20 -6.69 -26.30 -24.13
CA ILE A 20 -5.75 -25.20 -23.90
C ILE A 20 -6.48 -23.93 -23.44
N ALA A 21 -7.63 -23.60 -24.04
CA ALA A 21 -8.37 -22.40 -23.64
C ALA A 21 -8.88 -22.48 -22.19
N ILE A 22 -9.45 -23.62 -21.76
CA ILE A 22 -9.89 -23.82 -20.38
C ILE A 22 -8.70 -23.82 -19.43
N MET A 23 -7.63 -24.54 -19.78
CA MET A 23 -6.39 -24.60 -19.03
C MET A 23 -5.78 -23.20 -18.84
N ALA A 24 -5.66 -22.40 -19.91
CA ALA A 24 -5.07 -21.06 -19.88
C ALA A 24 -5.86 -20.08 -19.03
N ILE A 25 -7.20 -20.14 -19.08
CA ILE A 25 -8.05 -19.28 -18.26
C ILE A 25 -7.91 -19.64 -16.78
N ILE A 26 -7.89 -20.93 -16.46
CA ILE A 26 -7.69 -21.40 -15.09
C ILE A 26 -6.28 -21.05 -14.61
N ALA A 27 -5.25 -21.29 -15.46
CA ALA A 27 -3.88 -20.92 -15.14
C ALA A 27 -3.72 -19.44 -14.85
N LEU A 28 -4.36 -18.57 -15.64
CA LEU A 28 -4.33 -17.13 -15.39
C LEU A 28 -5.06 -16.74 -14.10
N GLY A 29 -6.29 -17.28 -13.89
CA GLY A 29 -7.07 -16.98 -12.68
C GLY A 29 -6.39 -17.48 -11.40
N VAL A 30 -5.89 -18.72 -11.43
CA VAL A 30 -5.14 -19.34 -10.32
C VAL A 30 -3.80 -18.63 -10.11
N GLY A 31 -3.06 -18.35 -11.19
CA GLY A 31 -1.77 -17.69 -11.12
C GLY A 31 -1.89 -16.28 -10.56
N PHE A 32 -2.91 -15.54 -10.96
CA PHE A 32 -3.20 -14.23 -10.39
C PHE A 32 -3.58 -14.34 -8.91
N MET A 33 -4.49 -15.26 -8.56
CA MET A 33 -4.92 -15.45 -7.18
C MET A 33 -3.74 -15.76 -6.26
N ILE A 34 -2.95 -16.79 -6.61
CA ILE A 34 -1.80 -17.20 -5.80
C ILE A 34 -0.74 -16.08 -5.75
N GLY A 35 -0.44 -15.50 -6.91
CA GLY A 35 0.64 -14.54 -7.00
C GLY A 35 0.39 -13.27 -6.19
N VAL A 36 -0.85 -12.77 -6.17
CA VAL A 36 -1.20 -11.60 -5.35
C VAL A 36 -1.30 -11.99 -3.87
N MET A 37 -1.91 -13.15 -3.54
CA MET A 37 -1.99 -13.62 -2.15
C MET A 37 -0.62 -13.93 -1.55
N GLN A 38 0.35 -14.35 -2.36
CA GLN A 38 1.71 -14.67 -1.92
C GLN A 38 2.61 -13.44 -1.85
N ALA A 39 2.29 -12.36 -2.59
CA ALA A 39 3.15 -11.18 -2.67
C ALA A 39 3.41 -10.55 -1.29
N THR A 40 2.37 -10.30 -0.51
CA THR A 40 2.50 -9.70 0.83
C THR A 40 3.30 -10.58 1.81
N PRO A 41 3.02 -11.90 1.95
CA PRO A 41 3.86 -12.76 2.77
C PRO A 41 5.33 -12.79 2.34
N ASP A 42 5.62 -12.82 1.03
CA ASP A 42 7.00 -12.82 0.53
C ASP A 42 7.69 -11.48 0.78
N MET A 43 6.97 -10.37 0.65
CA MET A 43 7.46 -9.03 0.98
C MET A 43 7.82 -8.93 2.46
N LYS A 44 6.88 -9.28 3.35
CA LYS A 44 7.09 -9.25 4.81
C LYS A 44 8.23 -10.18 5.24
N ASN A 45 8.25 -11.42 4.75
CA ASN A 45 9.31 -12.38 5.05
C ASN A 45 10.70 -11.95 4.54
N SER A 46 10.77 -11.21 3.43
CA SER A 46 12.05 -10.71 2.91
C SER A 46 12.61 -9.59 3.77
N MET A 47 11.74 -8.70 4.27
CA MET A 47 12.13 -7.63 5.19
C MET A 47 12.39 -8.14 6.60
N ASP A 48 11.62 -9.11 7.08
CA ASP A 48 11.85 -9.80 8.34
C ASP A 48 13.27 -10.40 8.42
N LYS A 49 13.67 -11.14 7.38
CA LYS A 49 15.05 -11.64 7.27
C LYS A 49 16.11 -10.54 7.23
N TYR A 50 15.82 -9.44 6.55
CA TYR A 50 16.71 -8.29 6.53
C TYR A 50 16.88 -7.69 7.92
N TYR A 51 15.82 -7.63 8.72
CA TYR A 51 15.85 -7.17 10.10
C TYR A 51 16.61 -8.14 11.01
N GLU A 52 16.35 -9.45 10.88
CA GLU A 52 17.12 -10.46 11.59
C GLU A 52 18.63 -10.40 11.27
N GLU A 53 18.97 -10.34 9.97
CA GLU A 53 20.37 -10.30 9.50
C GLU A 53 21.12 -9.06 9.99
N ASN A 54 20.45 -7.91 10.10
CA ASN A 54 21.05 -6.65 10.56
C ASN A 54 20.76 -6.35 12.03
N ALA A 55 20.08 -7.26 12.75
CA ALA A 55 19.67 -7.06 14.15
C ALA A 55 18.99 -5.68 14.34
N ALA A 56 17.96 -5.39 13.49
CA ALA A 56 17.22 -4.14 13.58
C ALA A 56 16.62 -3.98 14.99
N PHE A 57 16.64 -2.77 15.52
CA PHE A 57 16.15 -2.52 16.88
C PHE A 57 14.62 -2.71 16.97
N ASP A 58 14.15 -3.14 18.13
CA ASP A 58 12.71 -3.16 18.45
C ASP A 58 12.29 -1.87 19.20
N LEU A 59 13.17 -1.43 20.14
CA LEU A 59 12.99 -0.20 20.90
C LEU A 59 14.27 0.65 20.83
N GLY A 60 14.10 1.96 20.64
CA GLY A 60 15.11 2.98 20.80
C GLY A 60 14.90 3.73 22.12
N LEU A 61 15.89 3.80 22.97
CA LEU A 61 15.86 4.64 24.16
C LEU A 61 16.66 5.89 23.92
N LYS A 62 16.10 7.05 24.23
CA LYS A 62 16.76 8.36 24.16
C LYS A 62 16.72 9.03 25.52
N SER A 63 17.83 9.62 25.93
CA SER A 63 17.89 10.41 27.16
C SER A 63 17.97 11.89 26.83
N VAL A 64 17.27 12.72 27.59
CA VAL A 64 17.40 14.18 27.47
C VAL A 64 18.85 14.62 27.68
N TYR A 65 19.62 13.93 28.51
CA TYR A 65 21.02 14.27 28.75
C TYR A 65 21.97 13.15 28.28
N ALA A 66 22.13 12.10 29.09
CA ALA A 66 23.00 10.98 28.74
C ALA A 66 22.60 9.72 29.49
N PHE A 67 23.04 8.58 28.98
CA PHE A 67 23.07 7.29 29.66
C PHE A 67 24.51 6.99 30.14
N SER A 68 24.63 6.35 31.28
CA SER A 68 25.85 5.77 31.75
C SER A 68 26.02 4.31 31.29
N GLU A 69 27.19 3.75 31.48
CA GLU A 69 27.40 2.30 31.29
C GLU A 69 26.55 1.44 32.25
N ASP A 70 26.28 1.92 33.46
CA ASP A 70 25.38 1.26 34.39
C ASP A 70 23.94 1.25 33.90
N ASP A 71 23.47 2.32 33.27
CA ASP A 71 22.14 2.34 32.63
C ASP A 71 22.03 1.30 31.52
N VAL A 72 23.05 1.14 30.70
CA VAL A 72 23.10 0.09 29.66
C VAL A 72 23.08 -1.30 30.30
N ALA A 73 23.80 -1.50 31.42
CA ALA A 73 23.80 -2.76 32.15
C ALA A 73 22.42 -3.07 32.75
N GLU A 74 21.72 -2.07 33.31
CA GLU A 74 20.36 -2.22 33.85
C GLU A 74 19.33 -2.52 32.72
N VAL A 75 19.48 -1.92 31.54
CA VAL A 75 18.66 -2.24 30.34
C VAL A 75 18.86 -3.70 29.95
N LEU A 76 20.11 -4.21 29.97
CA LEU A 76 20.42 -5.61 29.68
C LEU A 76 19.92 -6.58 30.76
N ALA A 77 19.87 -6.14 32.00
CA ALA A 77 19.44 -6.93 33.16
C ALA A 77 17.93 -6.91 33.37
N LEU A 78 17.18 -6.10 32.63
CA LEU A 78 15.73 -5.92 32.84
C LEU A 78 14.97 -7.22 32.67
N GLN A 79 14.11 -7.54 33.66
CA GLN A 79 13.29 -8.75 33.71
C GLN A 79 11.83 -8.43 33.91
N ASP A 80 10.94 -9.30 33.38
CA ASP A 80 9.53 -9.25 33.67
C ASP A 80 9.21 -9.69 35.12
N GLU A 81 7.95 -9.56 35.53
CA GLU A 81 7.44 -9.97 36.86
C GLU A 81 7.74 -11.44 37.20
N ASN A 82 8.02 -12.29 36.19
CA ASN A 82 8.33 -13.71 36.35
C ASN A 82 9.83 -13.99 36.39
N GLY A 83 10.68 -12.96 36.32
CA GLY A 83 12.14 -13.08 36.29
C GLY A 83 12.72 -13.50 34.92
N LYS A 84 11.95 -13.36 33.86
CA LYS A 84 12.43 -13.61 32.49
C LYS A 84 13.06 -12.34 31.93
N ALA A 85 14.29 -12.43 31.40
CA ALA A 85 14.96 -11.31 30.76
C ALA A 85 14.10 -10.78 29.58
N LEU A 86 13.96 -9.44 29.48
CA LEU A 86 13.24 -8.75 28.43
C LEU A 86 14.13 -8.31 27.28
N THR A 87 15.38 -7.95 27.57
CA THR A 87 16.39 -7.53 26.58
C THR A 87 17.21 -8.73 26.11
N GLU A 88 17.43 -8.84 24.82
CA GLU A 88 18.39 -9.79 24.25
C GLU A 88 19.72 -9.10 24.02
N ARG A 89 19.69 -7.91 23.42
CA ARG A 89 20.88 -7.08 23.13
C ARG A 89 20.53 -5.62 23.34
N ALA A 90 21.53 -4.85 23.74
CA ALA A 90 21.47 -3.40 23.79
C ALA A 90 22.77 -2.84 23.22
N PHE A 91 22.68 -1.82 22.39
CA PHE A 91 23.81 -1.12 21.79
C PHE A 91 23.68 0.37 22.05
N ALA A 92 24.60 0.93 22.80
CA ALA A 92 24.63 2.34 23.15
C ALA A 92 25.54 3.11 22.19
N TYR A 93 25.17 4.34 21.87
CA TYR A 93 25.94 5.24 21.01
C TYR A 93 25.57 6.70 21.33
N THR A 94 26.37 7.63 20.78
CA THR A 94 26.11 9.06 20.93
C THR A 94 25.66 9.62 19.61
N SER A 95 24.54 10.35 19.62
CA SER A 95 23.95 11.00 18.45
C SER A 95 23.76 12.49 18.73
N ALA A 96 24.09 13.33 17.76
CA ALA A 96 23.80 14.76 17.80
C ALA A 96 23.62 15.31 16.39
N ASP A 97 22.80 16.35 16.28
CA ASP A 97 22.60 17.06 15.02
C ASP A 97 23.55 18.27 14.94
N ALA A 98 24.14 18.50 13.78
CA ALA A 98 25.12 19.57 13.55
C ALA A 98 25.00 20.22 12.18
N PRO A 99 25.15 21.54 12.05
CA PRO A 99 25.31 22.19 10.77
C PRO A 99 26.65 21.80 10.14
N VAL A 100 26.60 21.39 8.89
CA VAL A 100 27.79 20.92 8.15
C VAL A 100 27.88 21.53 6.77
N THR A 101 29.12 21.66 6.28
CA THR A 101 29.41 21.93 4.87
C THR A 101 30.02 20.67 4.24
N ILE A 102 29.44 20.20 3.14
CA ILE A 102 29.93 19.07 2.36
C ILE A 102 30.71 19.61 1.18
N THR A 103 32.02 19.42 1.18
CA THR A 103 32.91 19.81 0.07
C THR A 103 33.07 18.63 -0.87
N ARG A 104 32.70 18.84 -2.14
CA ARG A 104 32.73 17.84 -3.20
C ARG A 104 33.81 18.14 -4.23
N GLY A 105 34.50 17.13 -4.65
CA GLY A 105 35.55 17.29 -5.66
C GLY A 105 35.00 17.75 -7.01
N GLY A 106 35.04 19.10 -7.27
CA GLY A 106 34.62 19.68 -8.54
C GLY A 106 33.19 20.16 -8.67
N GLU A 107 32.40 20.09 -7.58
CA GLU A 107 31.05 20.65 -7.48
C GLU A 107 31.04 21.78 -6.44
N ALA A 108 29.92 22.52 -6.35
CA ALA A 108 29.74 23.53 -5.31
C ALA A 108 29.57 22.85 -3.94
N ASP A 109 30.10 23.51 -2.91
CA ASP A 109 29.89 23.09 -1.51
C ASP A 109 28.41 23.15 -1.16
N VAL A 110 27.96 22.22 -0.32
CA VAL A 110 26.56 22.13 0.12
C VAL A 110 26.51 22.28 1.62
N GLU A 111 25.78 23.29 2.09
CA GLU A 111 25.48 23.49 3.50
C GLU A 111 24.19 22.74 3.86
N THR A 112 24.20 21.97 4.95
CA THR A 112 23.04 21.21 5.41
C THR A 112 23.18 20.87 6.89
N ILE A 113 22.15 20.22 7.46
CA ILE A 113 22.21 19.64 8.80
C ILE A 113 22.51 18.15 8.68
N ALA A 114 23.45 17.67 9.48
CA ALA A 114 23.84 16.27 9.56
C ALA A 114 23.53 15.72 10.95
N ARG A 115 23.07 14.47 11.00
CA ARG A 115 23.09 13.67 12.23
C ARG A 115 24.41 12.92 12.30
N VAL A 116 25.12 13.13 13.39
CA VAL A 116 26.41 12.47 13.68
C VAL A 116 26.14 11.36 14.67
N ASN A 117 26.33 10.11 14.25
CA ASN A 117 26.24 8.95 15.12
C ASN A 117 27.67 8.44 15.42
N ALA A 118 28.11 8.58 16.65
CA ALA A 118 29.40 8.05 17.07
C ALA A 118 29.24 6.64 17.64
N VAL A 119 29.86 5.66 17.00
CA VAL A 119 29.67 4.23 17.26
C VAL A 119 31.00 3.49 17.38
N ASP A 120 31.06 2.49 18.22
CA ASP A 120 32.09 1.46 18.12
C ASP A 120 31.76 0.50 16.99
N PHE A 121 32.42 0.66 15.83
CA PHE A 121 32.16 -0.19 14.65
C PHE A 121 32.48 -1.67 14.89
N ALA A 122 33.41 -1.99 15.75
CA ALA A 122 33.75 -3.39 16.06
C ALA A 122 32.63 -4.06 16.88
N ALA A 123 32.10 -3.35 17.87
CA ALA A 123 30.95 -3.80 18.67
C ALA A 123 29.66 -3.82 17.84
N LEU A 124 29.40 -2.77 17.05
CA LEU A 124 28.19 -2.66 16.20
C LEU A 124 28.10 -3.79 15.18
N GLN A 125 29.21 -4.13 14.51
CA GLN A 125 29.25 -5.21 13.53
C GLN A 125 29.46 -6.60 14.16
N GLY A 126 29.75 -6.67 15.45
CA GLY A 126 29.90 -7.90 16.21
C GLY A 126 28.59 -8.59 16.57
N ASP A 127 28.67 -9.71 17.30
CA ASP A 127 27.47 -10.48 17.68
C ASP A 127 26.55 -9.73 18.65
N GLY A 128 27.07 -8.76 19.41
CA GLY A 128 26.33 -7.92 20.36
C GLY A 128 25.67 -6.70 19.73
N GLY A 129 25.99 -6.37 18.46
CA GLY A 129 25.50 -5.16 17.82
C GLY A 129 24.00 -5.21 17.47
N VAL A 130 23.37 -4.05 17.52
CA VAL A 130 21.99 -3.79 17.13
C VAL A 130 22.02 -2.70 16.05
N ASN A 131 21.17 -2.78 15.04
CA ASN A 131 21.16 -1.88 13.87
C ASN A 131 22.46 -1.92 13.06
N ARG A 132 22.93 -3.13 12.73
CA ARG A 132 24.16 -3.32 11.95
C ARG A 132 24.07 -2.63 10.59
N LEU A 133 25.14 -1.94 10.24
CA LEU A 133 25.25 -1.23 8.96
C LEU A 133 25.69 -2.16 7.84
N THR A 134 25.01 -2.10 6.71
CA THR A 134 25.44 -2.82 5.50
C THR A 134 26.30 -1.89 4.65
N LEU A 135 27.56 -2.25 4.41
CA LEU A 135 28.47 -1.48 3.55
C LEU A 135 28.02 -1.60 2.08
N VAL A 136 27.77 -0.46 1.44
CA VAL A 136 27.37 -0.36 0.02
C VAL A 136 28.57 -0.08 -0.87
N GLU A 137 29.47 0.83 -0.42
CA GLU A 137 30.67 1.25 -1.16
C GLU A 137 31.77 1.63 -0.17
N GLY A 138 33.03 1.47 -0.55
CA GLY A 138 34.19 1.88 0.27
C GLY A 138 34.50 0.90 1.38
N ARG A 139 34.83 1.41 2.58
CA ARG A 139 35.17 0.65 3.81
C ARG A 139 34.62 1.34 5.06
N PHE A 140 34.64 0.64 6.19
CA PHE A 140 34.38 1.26 7.50
C PHE A 140 35.55 2.15 7.95
N PRO A 141 35.28 3.19 8.80
CA PRO A 141 36.31 4.08 9.35
C PRO A 141 37.33 3.33 10.21
N GLU A 142 38.60 3.65 10.01
CA GLU A 142 39.70 3.16 10.84
C GLU A 142 40.32 4.25 11.71
N LYS A 143 40.04 5.52 11.42
CA LYS A 143 40.54 6.71 12.11
C LYS A 143 39.39 7.60 12.54
N PRO A 144 39.62 8.47 13.57
CA PRO A 144 38.60 9.40 14.06
C PRO A 144 38.14 10.42 13.03
N ASP A 145 39.00 10.83 12.06
CA ASP A 145 38.72 11.76 10.98
C ASP A 145 38.04 11.12 9.77
N GLU A 146 37.73 9.80 9.82
CA GLU A 146 37.06 9.05 8.76
C GLU A 146 35.61 8.76 9.17
N VAL A 147 34.69 8.85 8.17
CA VAL A 147 33.27 8.55 8.38
C VAL A 147 32.67 7.70 7.27
N VAL A 148 31.58 7.00 7.58
CA VAL A 148 30.70 6.43 6.55
C VAL A 148 29.36 7.15 6.58
N VAL A 149 28.78 7.39 5.39
CA VAL A 149 27.53 8.12 5.23
C VAL A 149 26.38 7.20 4.85
N GLN A 150 25.18 7.55 5.31
CA GLN A 150 23.95 6.89 4.86
C GLN A 150 23.78 7.13 3.37
N ARG A 151 23.43 6.08 2.62
CA ARG A 151 23.17 6.19 1.19
C ARG A 151 21.99 7.14 0.92
N LYS A 152 22.03 7.80 -0.25
CA LYS A 152 21.06 8.76 -0.73
C LYS A 152 19.61 8.28 -0.60
N THR A 153 18.72 9.19 -0.17
CA THR A 153 17.26 9.07 -0.30
C THR A 153 16.71 10.33 -0.99
N ASN A 154 15.41 10.58 -0.94
CA ASN A 154 14.84 11.81 -1.46
C ASN A 154 15.19 13.04 -0.59
N TYR A 155 15.48 12.82 0.70
CA TYR A 155 15.86 13.87 1.65
C TYR A 155 17.34 13.80 2.02
N ILE A 156 17.96 12.64 2.04
CA ILE A 156 19.39 12.45 2.30
C ILE A 156 20.18 12.67 1.01
N LEU A 157 21.15 13.58 1.07
CA LEU A 157 22.02 13.97 -0.05
C LEU A 157 22.87 12.81 -0.58
N ASP A 158 23.25 12.90 -1.84
CA ASP A 158 24.18 11.97 -2.49
C ASP A 158 25.63 12.33 -2.15
N VAL A 159 26.09 11.89 -0.98
CA VAL A 159 27.48 12.07 -0.53
C VAL A 159 28.31 10.87 -0.94
N LYS A 160 29.49 11.08 -1.49
CA LYS A 160 30.32 10.03 -2.09
C LYS A 160 31.61 9.80 -1.32
N VAL A 161 32.19 8.64 -1.52
CA VAL A 161 33.54 8.34 -1.02
C VAL A 161 34.54 9.36 -1.58
N GLY A 162 35.31 9.99 -0.69
CA GLY A 162 36.28 11.03 -0.98
C GLY A 162 35.75 12.47 -0.82
N ASP A 163 34.44 12.65 -0.57
CA ASP A 163 33.92 13.97 -0.15
C ASP A 163 34.36 14.27 1.30
N VAL A 164 34.36 15.55 1.64
CA VAL A 164 34.78 16.01 2.97
C VAL A 164 33.59 16.70 3.66
N ILE A 165 33.29 16.30 4.89
CA ILE A 165 32.23 16.90 5.72
C ILE A 165 32.92 17.74 6.80
N THR A 166 32.59 19.03 6.88
CA THR A 166 33.10 19.93 7.90
C THR A 166 31.95 20.44 8.75
N VAL A 167 32.02 20.23 10.08
CA VAL A 167 31.05 20.79 11.04
C VAL A 167 31.33 22.27 11.20
N THR A 168 30.35 23.11 10.93
CA THR A 168 30.48 24.58 10.86
C THR A 168 29.93 25.31 12.07
N GLY A 169 29.01 24.74 12.85
CA GLY A 169 28.36 25.36 14.00
C GLY A 169 28.33 24.46 15.24
N ASP A 170 27.63 24.94 16.26
CA ASP A 170 27.38 24.19 17.47
C ASP A 170 26.45 22.98 17.19
N THR A 171 26.59 21.93 17.98
CA THR A 171 25.79 20.71 17.89
C THR A 171 24.62 20.79 18.86
N THR A 172 23.57 20.04 18.56
CA THR A 172 22.39 19.95 19.45
C THR A 172 22.02 18.48 19.63
N LEU A 173 21.75 18.09 20.89
CA LEU A 173 21.12 16.79 21.15
C LEU A 173 19.64 16.83 20.77
N ASP A 174 19.03 15.70 20.61
CA ASP A 174 17.58 15.60 20.62
C ASP A 174 17.03 16.29 21.90
N PHE A 175 15.84 16.85 21.81
CA PHE A 175 15.22 17.64 22.91
C PHE A 175 15.86 19.02 23.18
N ASP A 176 16.52 19.61 22.19
CA ASP A 176 17.06 20.98 22.20
C ASP A 176 18.10 21.26 23.31
N VAL A 177 18.83 20.25 23.74
CA VAL A 177 19.97 20.45 24.62
C VAL A 177 21.19 20.93 23.79
N PRO A 178 21.55 22.23 23.85
CA PRO A 178 22.62 22.75 23.01
C PRO A 178 23.96 22.24 23.50
N LEU A 179 24.78 21.75 22.58
CA LEU A 179 26.16 21.37 22.82
C LEU A 179 27.07 22.32 22.03
N SER A 180 28.08 22.83 22.72
CA SER A 180 29.15 23.55 22.02
C SER A 180 29.84 22.63 21.01
N LYS A 181 30.28 23.18 19.87
CA LYS A 181 31.12 22.46 18.90
C LYS A 181 32.34 21.79 19.51
N SER A 182 32.82 22.27 20.68
CA SER A 182 33.94 21.71 21.41
C SER A 182 33.74 20.28 21.93
N VAL A 183 32.52 19.73 21.90
CA VAL A 183 32.26 18.33 22.25
C VAL A 183 32.74 17.37 21.14
N LEU A 184 32.98 17.86 19.93
CA LEU A 184 33.59 17.09 18.87
C LEU A 184 35.12 17.19 18.95
N THR A 185 35.80 16.08 18.99
CA THR A 185 37.27 16.01 18.96
C THR A 185 37.82 16.32 17.57
N GLU A 186 37.08 16.02 16.54
CA GLU A 186 37.34 16.33 15.13
C GLU A 186 36.19 17.16 14.55
N SER A 187 36.50 18.08 13.66
CA SER A 187 35.46 18.92 13.01
C SER A 187 35.44 18.76 11.48
N THR A 188 36.35 17.97 10.93
CA THR A 188 36.44 17.70 9.50
C THR A 188 36.66 16.21 9.28
N PHE A 189 35.82 15.63 8.43
CA PHE A 189 35.74 14.19 8.23
C PHE A 189 35.88 13.85 6.75
N GLU A 190 36.69 12.83 6.43
CA GLU A 190 36.77 12.24 5.11
C GLU A 190 35.75 11.10 4.99
N VAL A 191 34.93 11.11 3.95
CA VAL A 191 33.97 10.03 3.67
C VAL A 191 34.70 8.86 3.05
N VAL A 192 34.86 7.75 3.80
CA VAL A 192 35.56 6.53 3.35
C VAL A 192 34.64 5.41 2.89
N GLY A 193 33.32 5.54 3.13
CA GLY A 193 32.37 4.57 2.66
C GLY A 193 30.91 5.08 2.71
N VAL A 194 30.05 4.35 2.02
CA VAL A 194 28.59 4.55 2.00
C VAL A 194 27.95 3.32 2.58
N VAL A 195 27.00 3.51 3.51
CA VAL A 195 26.31 2.45 4.21
C VAL A 195 24.79 2.51 4.03
N SER A 196 24.10 1.41 4.29
CA SER A 196 22.66 1.32 4.40
C SER A 196 22.32 0.84 5.82
N SER A 197 21.61 1.66 6.57
CA SER A 197 21.03 1.29 7.87
C SER A 197 19.66 0.64 7.70
N PRO A 198 19.25 -0.28 8.59
CA PRO A 198 17.88 -0.79 8.66
C PRO A 198 16.84 0.29 8.93
N ASP A 199 17.23 1.46 9.41
CA ASP A 199 16.31 2.56 9.70
C ASP A 199 15.91 3.37 8.47
N TYR A 200 16.80 3.47 7.47
CA TYR A 200 16.68 4.45 6.39
C TYR A 200 16.62 3.79 5.01
N TYR A 201 15.73 2.82 4.81
CA TYR A 201 15.55 2.17 3.51
C TYR A 201 14.37 2.71 2.69
N TYR A 202 13.49 3.52 3.29
CA TYR A 202 12.41 4.21 2.58
C TYR A 202 12.87 5.56 2.06
N PHE A 203 12.66 5.83 0.76
CA PHE A 203 13.20 7.03 0.12
C PHE A 203 12.53 8.33 0.57
N ASP A 204 11.26 8.26 0.98
CA ASP A 204 10.50 9.39 1.46
C ASP A 204 10.47 9.49 3.01
N ALA A 205 11.27 8.66 3.70
CA ALA A 205 11.49 8.84 5.13
C ALA A 205 12.25 10.15 5.35
N ARG A 206 11.61 11.05 6.09
CA ARG A 206 12.13 12.37 6.45
C ARG A 206 12.50 12.38 7.92
N GLU A 207 13.75 12.56 8.22
CA GLU A 207 14.23 12.79 9.58
C GLU A 207 14.14 14.28 9.92
N VAL A 208 13.64 14.58 11.10
CA VAL A 208 13.44 15.96 11.58
C VAL A 208 14.55 16.36 12.52
N THR A 209 14.82 17.65 12.59
CA THR A 209 15.77 18.30 13.48
C THR A 209 15.23 19.68 13.84
N THR A 210 15.68 20.23 14.95
CA THR A 210 15.39 21.62 15.36
C THR A 210 16.33 22.63 14.71
N LEU A 211 17.31 22.16 13.91
CA LEU A 211 18.30 23.00 13.25
C LEU A 211 17.97 23.24 11.77
N GLY A 212 18.45 24.35 11.27
CA GLY A 212 18.48 24.68 9.84
C GLY A 212 17.09 24.71 9.20
N THR A 213 16.80 23.77 8.27
CA THR A 213 15.52 23.67 7.57
C THR A 213 14.49 22.78 8.28
N GLY A 214 14.81 22.29 9.48
CA GLY A 214 13.99 21.29 10.17
C GLY A 214 14.11 19.87 9.59
N VAL A 215 15.02 19.65 8.62
CA VAL A 215 15.20 18.35 7.96
C VAL A 215 16.68 18.02 7.89
N LEU A 216 17.00 16.75 8.19
CA LEU A 216 18.35 16.24 8.01
C LEU A 216 18.66 16.04 6.51
N GLY A 217 19.77 16.63 6.06
CA GLY A 217 20.26 16.43 4.69
C GLY A 217 21.31 15.33 4.57
N THR A 218 21.92 14.91 5.69
CA THR A 218 22.82 13.74 5.70
C THR A 218 22.86 13.09 7.08
N ILE A 219 23.24 11.83 7.10
CA ILE A 219 23.48 11.06 8.34
C ILE A 219 24.80 10.36 8.17
N PHE A 220 25.71 10.51 9.12
CA PHE A 220 26.98 9.83 9.05
C PHE A 220 27.36 9.17 10.37
N TYR A 221 28.16 8.13 10.27
CA TYR A 221 28.64 7.34 11.39
C TYR A 221 30.14 7.51 11.50
N ALA A 222 30.57 7.94 12.68
CA ALA A 222 31.96 8.19 13.05
C ALA A 222 32.41 7.21 14.15
N GLN A 223 33.71 7.18 14.46
CA GLN A 223 34.23 6.43 15.61
C GLN A 223 33.69 7.03 16.91
N GLU A 224 33.44 6.18 17.93
CA GLU A 224 32.97 6.59 19.25
C GLU A 224 33.82 7.72 19.86
N SER A 225 35.12 7.72 19.66
CA SER A 225 36.06 8.71 20.14
C SER A 225 35.86 10.15 19.57
N VAL A 226 34.97 10.34 18.63
CA VAL A 226 34.67 11.66 18.03
C VAL A 226 33.92 12.56 19.01
N PHE A 227 33.11 11.99 19.91
CA PHE A 227 32.46 12.76 20.97
C PHE A 227 33.18 12.69 22.29
N ASP A 228 33.40 13.86 22.92
CA ASP A 228 33.76 14.01 24.32
C ASP A 228 32.77 14.99 24.98
N LEU A 229 31.66 14.45 25.48
CA LEU A 229 30.63 15.24 26.14
C LEU A 229 31.16 16.01 27.35
N THR A 230 32.24 15.57 27.98
CA THR A 230 32.83 16.25 29.13
C THR A 230 33.48 17.61 28.80
N ASN A 231 33.61 17.94 27.50
CA ASN A 231 33.99 19.29 27.07
C ASN A 231 32.84 20.31 27.24
N ASN A 232 31.60 19.86 27.45
CA ASN A 232 30.51 20.71 27.89
C ASN A 232 30.47 20.78 29.44
N MET A 233 30.22 21.96 30.01
CA MET A 233 30.28 22.21 31.43
C MET A 233 29.24 21.43 32.24
N LEU A 234 28.01 21.28 31.70
CA LEU A 234 26.95 20.51 32.34
C LEU A 234 27.30 19.01 32.36
N PHE A 235 27.68 18.47 31.23
CA PHE A 235 28.05 17.03 31.12
C PHE A 235 29.28 16.70 31.94
N LYS A 236 30.24 17.62 32.02
CA LYS A 236 31.38 17.49 32.90
C LYS A 236 30.98 17.45 34.38
N TYR A 237 30.01 18.27 34.75
CA TYR A 237 29.46 18.26 36.09
C TYR A 237 28.77 16.96 36.43
N LEU A 238 27.88 16.51 35.54
CA LEU A 238 27.14 15.24 35.67
C LEU A 238 28.11 14.05 35.73
N TYR A 239 29.10 14.03 34.82
CA TYR A 239 30.12 12.99 34.79
C TYR A 239 30.83 12.88 36.15
N ASN A 240 31.32 13.99 36.72
CA ASN A 240 32.06 13.99 37.95
C ASN A 240 31.22 13.68 39.19
N ASN A 241 29.92 13.87 39.16
CA ASN A 241 29.06 13.71 40.35
C ASN A 241 28.19 12.46 40.33
N LEU A 242 27.92 11.89 39.17
CA LEU A 242 27.01 10.76 39.01
C LEU A 242 27.63 9.56 38.28
N PHE A 243 28.45 9.82 37.25
CA PHE A 243 28.91 8.75 36.37
C PHE A 243 30.35 8.30 36.66
N TYR A 244 31.03 9.02 37.56
CA TYR A 244 32.43 8.79 37.85
C TYR A 244 32.61 7.90 39.10
N GLU A 245 32.84 6.60 38.91
CA GLU A 245 33.43 5.72 39.91
C GLU A 245 34.86 5.28 39.54
N GLU A 246 35.24 5.22 38.24
CA GLU A 246 36.61 4.93 37.77
C GLU A 246 36.91 5.73 36.46
N GLU A 247 38.20 5.98 36.16
CA GLU A 247 38.61 6.69 34.92
C GLU A 247 38.21 5.87 33.67
N GLY A 248 37.48 6.48 32.75
CA GLY A 248 37.24 5.93 31.40
C GLY A 248 35.81 5.46 31.06
N HIS A 249 34.79 5.83 31.85
CA HIS A 249 33.40 5.55 31.52
C HIS A 249 32.90 6.43 30.37
N SER A 250 32.20 5.82 29.43
CA SER A 250 31.55 6.50 28.31
C SER A 250 30.15 6.99 28.67
N MET A 251 29.75 8.11 28.08
CA MET A 251 28.36 8.61 28.13
C MET A 251 27.72 8.47 26.75
N TYR A 252 26.48 8.04 26.73
CA TYR A 252 25.72 7.79 25.50
C TYR A 252 24.42 8.59 25.51
N THR A 253 23.90 8.94 24.35
CA THR A 253 22.60 9.62 24.20
C THR A 253 21.48 8.70 23.81
N ASP A 254 21.82 7.59 23.17
CA ASP A 254 20.91 6.63 22.55
C ASP A 254 21.27 5.19 22.90
N ILE A 255 20.25 4.35 23.11
CA ILE A 255 20.42 2.89 23.24
C ILE A 255 19.44 2.21 22.30
N SER A 256 19.95 1.45 21.33
CA SER A 256 19.16 0.55 20.51
C SER A 256 18.98 -0.81 21.20
N VAL A 257 17.74 -1.25 21.36
CA VAL A 257 17.39 -2.48 22.10
C VAL A 257 16.75 -3.50 21.18
N LEU A 258 17.22 -4.75 21.25
CA LEU A 258 16.59 -5.91 20.67
C LEU A 258 15.91 -6.71 21.79
N LEU A 259 14.61 -6.93 21.67
CA LEU A 259 13.78 -7.61 22.68
C LEU A 259 13.95 -9.13 22.59
N LYS A 260 14.02 -9.78 23.73
CA LYS A 260 14.14 -11.23 23.78
C LYS A 260 12.85 -11.92 23.33
N GLY A 261 12.93 -12.66 22.20
CA GLY A 261 11.83 -13.38 21.60
C GLY A 261 11.06 -12.55 20.56
N SER A 262 11.61 -11.42 20.11
CA SER A 262 11.12 -10.72 18.93
C SER A 262 11.36 -11.54 17.66
N ASP A 263 12.50 -12.25 17.58
CA ASP A 263 12.89 -13.20 16.51
C ASP A 263 11.92 -14.39 16.34
N GLU A 264 11.15 -14.72 17.37
CA GLU A 264 10.07 -15.73 17.25
C GLU A 264 8.82 -15.20 16.54
N ARG A 265 8.78 -13.93 16.21
CA ARG A 265 7.64 -13.22 15.61
C ARG A 265 8.07 -12.49 14.36
N MET A 266 7.36 -12.78 13.27
CA MET A 266 7.65 -12.11 11.99
C MET A 266 7.31 -10.62 12.07
N ALA A 267 8.26 -9.76 11.71
CA ALA A 267 8.06 -8.32 11.62
C ALA A 267 6.88 -7.97 10.68
N PHE A 268 6.28 -6.80 10.86
CA PHE A 268 5.09 -6.35 10.13
C PHE A 268 3.85 -7.23 10.34
N THR A 269 3.76 -7.92 11.49
CA THR A 269 2.56 -8.67 11.88
C THR A 269 2.00 -8.13 13.18
N PRO A 270 0.68 -8.19 13.42
CA PRO A 270 0.09 -7.75 14.67
C PRO A 270 0.73 -8.42 15.91
N ALA A 271 1.14 -9.69 15.78
CA ALA A 271 1.78 -10.42 16.88
C ALA A 271 3.16 -9.84 17.28
N PHE A 272 3.92 -9.30 16.31
CA PHE A 272 5.16 -8.59 16.58
C PHE A 272 4.88 -7.19 17.14
N GLU A 273 3.96 -6.46 16.51
CA GLU A 273 3.62 -5.09 16.88
C GLU A 273 3.06 -5.00 18.31
N ASP A 274 2.11 -5.88 18.65
CA ASP A 274 1.54 -5.97 20.01
C ASP A 274 2.60 -6.37 21.04
N PHE A 275 3.53 -7.24 20.64
CA PHE A 275 4.63 -7.66 21.52
C PHE A 275 5.57 -6.49 21.83
N VAL A 276 6.01 -5.73 20.83
CA VAL A 276 6.88 -4.55 20.99
C VAL A 276 6.19 -3.47 21.82
N LYS A 277 4.98 -3.10 21.45
CA LYS A 277 4.17 -2.09 22.18
C LYS A 277 3.91 -2.48 23.63
N GLY A 278 3.71 -3.76 23.89
CA GLY A 278 3.48 -4.28 25.24
C GLY A 278 4.69 -4.21 26.17
N ARG A 279 5.88 -3.84 25.65
CA ARG A 279 7.12 -3.71 26.44
C ARG A 279 7.52 -2.27 26.74
N ILE A 280 6.91 -1.30 26.08
CA ILE A 280 7.27 0.13 26.24
C ILE A 280 7.22 0.56 27.71
N GLU A 281 6.18 0.16 28.44
CA GLU A 281 5.98 0.58 29.83
C GLU A 281 7.07 0.05 30.76
N ASP A 282 7.56 -1.18 30.53
CA ASP A 282 8.63 -1.79 31.31
C ASP A 282 9.91 -0.91 31.28
N TYR A 283 10.25 -0.38 30.10
CA TYR A 283 11.42 0.49 29.90
C TYR A 283 11.19 1.92 30.37
N LYS A 284 9.97 2.45 30.30
CA LYS A 284 9.60 3.75 30.90
C LYS A 284 9.73 3.73 32.41
N GLU A 285 9.25 2.66 33.04
CA GLU A 285 9.40 2.49 34.51
C GLU A 285 10.87 2.41 34.92
N LEU A 286 11.70 1.71 34.12
CA LEU A 286 13.14 1.68 34.35
C LEU A 286 13.74 3.09 34.24
N GLY A 287 13.43 3.81 33.14
CA GLY A 287 13.93 5.18 32.92
C GLY A 287 13.54 6.15 34.02
N ALA A 288 12.27 6.12 34.46
CA ALA A 288 11.80 6.95 35.58
C ALA A 288 12.57 6.69 36.86
N LYS A 289 12.99 5.44 37.09
CA LYS A 289 13.78 5.05 38.26
C LYS A 289 15.21 5.54 38.16
N GLN A 290 15.85 5.40 37.00
CA GLN A 290 17.21 5.84 36.76
C GLN A 290 17.35 7.37 36.77
N CYS A 291 16.37 8.10 36.27
CA CYS A 291 16.38 9.55 36.25
C CYS A 291 16.24 10.22 37.62
N VAL A 292 15.88 9.52 38.69
CA VAL A 292 15.72 10.12 40.05
C VAL A 292 17.01 10.77 40.53
N ALA A 293 18.14 10.05 40.48
CA ALA A 293 19.43 10.58 40.90
C ALA A 293 19.92 11.72 40.00
N LEU A 294 19.71 11.59 38.71
CA LEU A 294 20.08 12.60 37.72
C LEU A 294 19.31 13.90 37.93
N ASN A 295 17.97 13.83 38.14
CA ASN A 295 17.16 14.99 38.45
C ASN A 295 17.56 15.70 39.74
N ALA A 296 17.96 14.95 40.79
CA ALA A 296 18.48 15.52 42.03
C ALA A 296 19.80 16.28 41.85
N GLU A 297 20.67 15.88 40.93
CA GLU A 297 21.91 16.60 40.62
C GLU A 297 21.63 17.80 39.66
N LEU A 298 20.71 17.66 38.74
CA LEU A 298 20.28 18.77 37.87
C LEU A 298 19.67 19.94 38.66
N GLU A 299 18.84 19.67 39.71
CA GLU A 299 18.31 20.70 40.59
C GLU A 299 19.45 21.46 41.31
N LYS A 300 20.53 20.79 41.73
CA LYS A 300 21.69 21.48 42.33
C LYS A 300 22.43 22.34 41.30
N PHE A 301 22.60 21.84 40.09
CA PHE A 301 23.27 22.61 39.05
C PHE A 301 22.40 23.77 38.54
N ALA A 302 21.06 23.62 38.43
CA ALA A 302 20.13 24.67 38.05
C ALA A 302 20.20 25.88 38.98
N SER A 303 20.49 25.68 40.24
CA SER A 303 20.72 26.81 41.20
C SER A 303 21.88 27.69 40.79
N LEU A 304 22.78 27.22 39.91
CA LEU A 304 23.99 27.93 39.43
C LEU A 304 23.83 28.41 37.99
N ALA A 305 23.08 27.72 37.15
CA ALA A 305 23.06 27.92 35.70
C ALA A 305 21.67 28.29 35.12
N GLY A 306 20.59 28.32 35.93
CA GLY A 306 19.21 28.55 35.47
C GLY A 306 18.37 27.29 35.33
N ASP A 307 17.10 27.43 34.93
CA ASP A 307 16.18 26.32 34.77
C ASP A 307 16.66 25.37 33.66
N LEU A 308 16.71 24.07 33.99
CA LEU A 308 17.05 23.01 33.10
C LEU A 308 15.86 22.05 32.97
N PRO A 309 15.59 21.44 31.81
CA PRO A 309 14.54 20.44 31.66
C PRO A 309 14.85 19.23 32.57
N ALA A 310 13.79 18.56 33.03
CA ALA A 310 13.96 17.34 33.83
C ALA A 310 14.55 16.23 32.95
N ALA A 311 15.39 15.39 33.55
CA ALA A 311 15.88 14.18 32.91
C ALA A 311 14.74 13.18 32.77
N GLU A 312 14.57 12.67 31.57
CA GLU A 312 13.58 11.67 31.22
C GLU A 312 14.15 10.74 30.13
N TRP A 313 13.71 9.50 30.14
CA TRP A 313 13.98 8.57 29.05
C TRP A 313 12.76 8.47 28.14
N TYR A 314 12.96 8.69 26.87
CA TYR A 314 11.98 8.47 25.84
C TYR A 314 12.16 7.08 25.24
N VAL A 315 11.08 6.31 25.22
CA VAL A 315 11.06 4.95 24.65
C VAL A 315 10.33 5.03 23.32
N LEU A 316 11.08 4.87 22.26
CA LEU A 316 10.60 4.90 20.87
C LEU A 316 10.52 3.47 20.35
N ASP A 317 9.38 3.06 19.86
CA ASP A 317 9.24 1.74 19.25
C ASP A 317 9.32 1.83 17.71
N ILE A 318 9.89 0.79 17.10
CA ILE A 318 10.06 0.73 15.65
C ILE A 318 8.70 0.81 14.90
N VAL A 319 7.64 0.33 15.53
CA VAL A 319 6.32 0.20 14.91
C VAL A 319 5.64 1.55 14.69
N THR A 320 5.82 2.48 15.64
CA THR A 320 5.14 3.79 15.61
C THR A 320 6.04 4.96 15.25
N THR A 321 7.36 4.81 15.37
CA THR A 321 8.29 5.92 15.16
C THR A 321 9.17 5.78 13.91
N ASN A 322 9.46 4.54 13.47
CA ASN A 322 10.32 4.36 12.30
C ASN A 322 9.52 4.47 10.99
N LEU A 323 9.74 5.55 10.25
CA LEU A 323 9.02 5.85 9.00
C LEU A 323 9.26 4.79 7.90
N SER A 324 10.42 4.13 7.90
CA SER A 324 10.70 3.06 6.95
C SER A 324 9.87 1.80 7.25
N TYR A 325 9.75 1.44 8.53
CA TYR A 325 8.88 0.33 8.97
C TYR A 325 7.41 0.61 8.66
N ILE A 326 6.92 1.76 9.10
CA ILE A 326 5.53 2.19 8.91
C ILE A 326 5.17 2.21 7.42
N GLY A 327 5.98 2.90 6.61
CA GLY A 327 5.74 3.05 5.17
C GLY A 327 5.71 1.70 4.44
N PHE A 328 6.66 0.81 4.74
CA PHE A 328 6.69 -0.52 4.14
C PHE A 328 5.51 -1.39 4.59
N GLY A 329 5.19 -1.41 5.88
CA GLY A 329 4.07 -2.13 6.45
C GLY A 329 2.75 -1.75 5.79
N MET A 330 2.44 -0.45 5.76
CA MET A 330 1.25 0.11 5.10
C MET A 330 1.16 -0.28 3.62
N ASN A 331 2.26 -0.23 2.90
CA ASN A 331 2.28 -0.59 1.48
C ASN A 331 2.09 -2.10 1.24
N ALA A 332 2.67 -2.95 2.09
CA ALA A 332 2.48 -4.39 2.03
C ALA A 332 1.02 -4.78 2.35
N GLU A 333 0.36 -4.10 3.29
CA GLU A 333 -1.05 -4.33 3.61
C GLU A 333 -1.99 -3.93 2.48
N LYS A 334 -1.74 -2.84 1.77
CA LYS A 334 -2.52 -2.47 0.58
C LYS A 334 -2.47 -3.54 -0.52
N VAL A 335 -1.33 -4.22 -0.68
CA VAL A 335 -1.24 -5.39 -1.58
C VAL A 335 -2.10 -6.54 -1.05
N ALA A 336 -2.15 -6.77 0.26
CA ALA A 336 -3.00 -7.79 0.88
C ALA A 336 -4.50 -7.52 0.68
N ASP A 337 -4.93 -6.26 0.80
CA ASP A 337 -6.33 -5.87 0.57
C ASP A 337 -6.77 -6.17 -0.87
N ILE A 338 -5.92 -5.83 -1.84
CA ILE A 338 -6.13 -6.17 -3.24
C ILE A 338 -6.20 -7.69 -3.41
N ALA A 339 -5.32 -8.44 -2.72
CA ALA A 339 -5.27 -9.90 -2.74
C ALA A 339 -6.54 -10.55 -2.18
N GLY A 340 -7.22 -9.91 -1.24
CA GLY A 340 -8.46 -10.41 -0.65
C GLY A 340 -9.65 -10.41 -1.60
N ILE A 341 -9.70 -9.49 -2.54
CA ILE A 341 -10.90 -9.17 -3.30
C ILE A 341 -10.80 -9.58 -4.78
N PHE A 342 -9.77 -9.13 -5.47
CA PHE A 342 -9.64 -9.31 -6.93
C PHE A 342 -9.62 -10.77 -7.40
N PRO A 343 -8.95 -11.72 -6.73
CA PRO A 343 -8.91 -13.10 -7.16
C PRO A 343 -10.28 -13.75 -7.28
N VAL A 344 -11.24 -13.37 -6.43
CA VAL A 344 -12.61 -13.90 -6.47
C VAL A 344 -13.26 -13.57 -7.82
N PHE A 345 -13.10 -12.35 -8.32
CA PHE A 345 -13.66 -11.96 -9.63
C PHE A 345 -12.98 -12.68 -10.79
N PHE A 346 -11.66 -12.88 -10.73
CA PHE A 346 -10.96 -13.66 -11.74
C PHE A 346 -11.46 -15.11 -11.83
N ILE A 347 -11.70 -15.75 -10.68
CA ILE A 347 -12.25 -17.10 -10.61
C ILE A 347 -13.68 -17.15 -11.13
N VAL A 348 -14.52 -16.17 -10.77
CA VAL A 348 -15.91 -16.10 -11.27
C VAL A 348 -15.92 -15.96 -12.79
N VAL A 349 -15.10 -15.11 -13.37
CA VAL A 349 -14.98 -14.97 -14.83
C VAL A 349 -14.46 -16.26 -15.46
N ALA A 350 -13.44 -16.90 -14.86
CA ALA A 350 -12.91 -18.18 -15.33
C ALA A 350 -13.99 -19.29 -15.30
N ALA A 351 -14.80 -19.36 -14.24
CA ALA A 351 -15.91 -20.29 -14.12
C ALA A 351 -16.99 -20.04 -15.18
N LEU A 352 -17.34 -18.80 -15.48
CA LEU A 352 -18.30 -18.43 -16.53
C LEU A 352 -17.81 -18.87 -17.92
N VAL A 353 -16.52 -18.72 -18.19
CA VAL A 353 -15.94 -19.17 -19.47
C VAL A 353 -15.88 -20.69 -19.54
N ALA A 354 -15.53 -21.36 -18.44
CA ALA A 354 -15.58 -22.81 -18.35
C ALA A 354 -17.01 -23.32 -18.58
N LEU A 355 -18.03 -22.67 -18.00
CA LEU A 355 -19.45 -22.98 -18.23
C LEU A 355 -19.79 -22.89 -19.72
N THR A 356 -19.36 -21.84 -20.39
CA THR A 356 -19.59 -21.62 -21.82
C THR A 356 -18.98 -22.73 -22.65
N SER A 357 -17.70 -23.03 -22.42
CA SER A 357 -16.94 -24.04 -23.16
C SER A 357 -17.49 -25.46 -22.93
N MET A 358 -17.80 -25.80 -21.68
CA MET A 358 -18.30 -27.14 -21.33
C MET A 358 -19.72 -27.38 -21.79
N THR A 359 -20.58 -26.38 -21.69
CA THR A 359 -21.97 -26.47 -22.19
C THR A 359 -21.99 -26.76 -23.67
N ARG A 360 -21.10 -26.10 -24.39
CA ARG A 360 -20.99 -26.28 -25.82
C ARG A 360 -20.43 -27.65 -26.21
N MET A 361 -19.36 -28.08 -25.53
CA MET A 361 -18.80 -29.42 -25.74
C MET A 361 -19.87 -30.51 -25.61
N VAL A 362 -20.75 -30.38 -24.59
CA VAL A 362 -21.87 -31.30 -24.37
C VAL A 362 -22.93 -31.20 -25.50
N GLU A 363 -23.15 -29.97 -26.05
CA GLU A 363 -24.10 -29.82 -27.18
C GLU A 363 -23.57 -30.40 -28.51
N GLU A 364 -22.29 -30.26 -28.78
CA GLU A 364 -21.64 -30.85 -29.97
C GLU A 364 -21.64 -32.39 -29.90
N ASP A 365 -21.43 -32.94 -28.70
CA ASP A 365 -21.44 -34.36 -28.45
C ASP A 365 -22.84 -34.99 -28.33
N ARG A 366 -23.90 -34.24 -28.62
CA ARG A 366 -25.30 -34.64 -28.40
C ARG A 366 -25.63 -35.97 -29.02
N MET A 367 -25.25 -36.23 -30.29
CA MET A 367 -25.49 -37.50 -30.96
C MET A 367 -24.70 -38.64 -30.30
N GLN A 368 -23.46 -38.36 -29.87
CA GLN A 368 -22.62 -39.31 -29.17
C GLN A 368 -23.23 -39.71 -27.80
N ILE A 369 -23.75 -38.69 -27.07
CA ILE A 369 -24.48 -38.91 -25.81
C ILE A 369 -25.73 -39.77 -26.04
N GLY A 370 -26.51 -39.50 -27.12
CA GLY A 370 -27.65 -40.26 -27.51
C GLY A 370 -27.29 -41.74 -27.80
N THR A 371 -26.21 -41.95 -28.55
CA THR A 371 -25.68 -43.30 -28.88
C THR A 371 -25.24 -44.04 -27.60
N PHE A 372 -24.52 -43.40 -26.67
CA PHE A 372 -24.14 -44.03 -25.40
C PHE A 372 -25.36 -44.40 -24.56
N LYS A 373 -26.37 -43.55 -24.51
CA LYS A 373 -27.62 -43.85 -23.81
C LYS A 373 -28.38 -45.01 -24.44
N ALA A 374 -28.44 -45.06 -25.78
CA ALA A 374 -29.06 -46.17 -26.51
C ALA A 374 -28.33 -47.49 -26.29
N LEU A 375 -27.00 -47.45 -26.07
CA LEU A 375 -26.17 -48.59 -25.72
C LEU A 375 -26.25 -48.97 -24.20
N GLY A 376 -27.10 -48.32 -23.41
CA GLY A 376 -27.34 -48.66 -22.00
C GLY A 376 -26.37 -48.02 -21.00
N TYR A 377 -25.53 -47.04 -21.39
CA TYR A 377 -24.66 -46.34 -20.45
C TYR A 377 -25.49 -45.40 -19.52
N THR A 378 -25.20 -45.46 -18.24
CA THR A 378 -25.86 -44.61 -17.23
C THR A 378 -25.44 -43.12 -17.39
N ASN A 379 -26.36 -42.23 -17.01
CA ASN A 379 -26.07 -40.78 -17.05
C ASN A 379 -24.81 -40.40 -16.28
N GLY A 380 -24.53 -41.03 -15.12
CA GLY A 380 -23.33 -40.81 -14.33
C GLY A 380 -22.04 -41.16 -15.08
N ARG A 381 -22.08 -42.26 -15.86
CA ARG A 381 -20.90 -42.67 -16.64
C ARG A 381 -20.64 -41.80 -17.87
N ILE A 382 -21.71 -41.27 -18.48
CA ILE A 382 -21.57 -40.28 -19.55
C ILE A 382 -21.07 -38.95 -18.99
N MET A 383 -21.61 -38.53 -17.82
CA MET A 383 -21.16 -37.32 -17.07
C MET A 383 -19.66 -37.40 -16.76
N SER A 384 -19.15 -38.57 -16.32
CA SER A 384 -17.75 -38.72 -15.94
C SER A 384 -16.76 -38.40 -17.07
N LYS A 385 -17.15 -38.53 -18.34
CA LYS A 385 -16.34 -38.13 -19.49
C LYS A 385 -16.00 -36.62 -19.43
N TYR A 386 -17.03 -35.81 -19.23
CA TYR A 386 -16.89 -34.34 -19.18
C TYR A 386 -16.21 -33.86 -17.90
N MET A 387 -16.55 -34.53 -16.77
CA MET A 387 -15.92 -34.24 -15.48
C MET A 387 -14.41 -34.52 -15.50
N ILE A 388 -13.98 -35.64 -16.04
CA ILE A 388 -12.56 -36.01 -16.16
C ILE A 388 -11.83 -35.03 -17.08
N TYR A 389 -12.43 -34.66 -18.23
CA TYR A 389 -11.84 -33.71 -19.14
C TYR A 389 -11.60 -32.36 -18.48
N CYS A 390 -12.63 -31.82 -17.80
CA CYS A 390 -12.52 -30.54 -17.08
C CYS A 390 -11.57 -30.65 -15.89
N CYS A 391 -11.60 -31.74 -15.14
CA CYS A 391 -10.71 -31.97 -13.99
C CYS A 391 -9.23 -31.93 -14.41
N ILE A 392 -8.87 -32.65 -15.48
CA ILE A 392 -7.49 -32.68 -15.98
C ILE A 392 -7.08 -31.29 -16.48
N ALA A 393 -7.96 -30.60 -17.23
CA ALA A 393 -7.70 -29.24 -17.69
C ALA A 393 -7.48 -28.28 -16.50
N SER A 394 -8.29 -28.43 -15.43
CA SER A 394 -8.18 -27.61 -14.23
C SER A 394 -6.91 -27.93 -13.44
N ILE A 395 -6.56 -29.19 -13.25
CA ILE A 395 -5.33 -29.57 -12.53
C ILE A 395 -4.09 -29.05 -13.27
N VAL A 396 -4.02 -29.28 -14.59
CA VAL A 396 -2.89 -28.78 -15.39
C VAL A 396 -2.85 -27.24 -15.37
N GLY A 397 -4.01 -26.59 -15.52
CA GLY A 397 -4.12 -25.14 -15.40
C GLY A 397 -3.69 -24.62 -14.03
N CYS A 398 -4.09 -25.28 -12.95
CA CYS A 398 -3.66 -24.93 -11.59
C CYS A 398 -2.14 -25.10 -11.41
N VAL A 399 -1.57 -26.22 -11.85
CA VAL A 399 -0.11 -26.43 -11.76
C VAL A 399 0.66 -25.33 -12.50
N VAL A 400 0.24 -25.00 -13.71
CA VAL A 400 0.84 -23.92 -14.49
C VAL A 400 0.63 -22.56 -13.79
N GLY A 401 -0.59 -22.31 -13.31
CA GLY A 401 -0.91 -21.09 -12.58
C GLY A 401 -0.11 -20.92 -11.28
N VAL A 402 0.03 -22.01 -10.50
CA VAL A 402 0.84 -22.04 -9.28
C VAL A 402 2.31 -21.70 -9.61
N LEU A 403 2.90 -22.36 -10.59
CA LEU A 403 4.31 -22.14 -10.95
C LEU A 403 4.59 -20.69 -11.37
N PHE A 404 3.71 -20.10 -12.18
CA PHE A 404 3.84 -18.70 -12.58
C PHE A 404 3.43 -17.71 -11.46
N GLY A 405 2.39 -18.05 -10.70
CA GLY A 405 1.87 -17.18 -9.65
C GLY A 405 2.87 -16.97 -8.52
N PHE A 406 3.48 -18.05 -8.01
CA PHE A 406 4.44 -17.96 -6.91
C PHE A 406 5.74 -17.22 -7.25
N SER A 407 6.10 -17.08 -8.51
CA SER A 407 7.36 -16.41 -8.88
C SER A 407 7.14 -15.08 -9.56
N LEU A 408 6.21 -14.99 -10.51
CA LEU A 408 6.10 -13.84 -11.41
C LEU A 408 5.55 -12.60 -10.70
N LEU A 409 4.38 -12.71 -10.05
CA LEU A 409 3.72 -11.55 -9.45
C LEU A 409 4.46 -11.01 -8.22
N PRO A 410 4.90 -11.84 -7.24
CA PRO A 410 5.70 -11.32 -6.13
C PRO A 410 6.97 -10.61 -6.62
N THR A 411 7.65 -11.16 -7.64
CA THR A 411 8.83 -10.51 -8.21
C THR A 411 8.50 -9.16 -8.87
N ILE A 412 7.38 -9.07 -9.61
CA ILE A 412 6.95 -7.82 -10.23
C ILE A 412 6.63 -6.77 -9.16
N PHE A 413 5.88 -7.12 -8.12
CA PHE A 413 5.60 -6.22 -7.01
C PHE A 413 6.89 -5.78 -6.32
N TRP A 414 7.79 -6.71 -6.00
CA TRP A 414 9.07 -6.39 -5.37
C TRP A 414 9.92 -5.42 -6.20
N GLN A 415 9.97 -5.61 -7.52
CA GLN A 415 10.68 -4.69 -8.41
C GLN A 415 9.99 -3.32 -8.49
N ALA A 416 8.67 -3.27 -8.42
CA ALA A 416 7.94 -2.01 -8.37
C ALA A 416 8.25 -1.22 -7.08
N TYR A 417 8.30 -1.90 -5.94
CA TYR A 417 8.61 -1.26 -4.66
C TYR A 417 10.06 -0.79 -4.53
N LYS A 418 10.99 -1.32 -5.32
CA LYS A 418 12.38 -0.78 -5.40
C LYS A 418 12.49 0.67 -5.88
N ILE A 419 11.41 1.23 -6.41
CA ILE A 419 11.35 2.65 -6.78
C ILE A 419 11.28 3.53 -5.52
N MET A 420 10.74 2.98 -4.42
CA MET A 420 10.55 3.71 -3.16
C MET A 420 11.43 3.23 -2.02
N TYR A 421 12.01 2.04 -2.13
CA TYR A 421 12.75 1.40 -1.05
C TYR A 421 14.06 0.79 -1.51
N TYR A 422 15.05 0.84 -0.67
CA TYR A 422 16.22 -0.02 -0.77
C TYR A 422 15.89 -1.41 -0.22
N LEU A 423 15.42 -2.29 -1.10
CA LEU A 423 14.98 -3.62 -0.71
C LEU A 423 16.09 -4.67 -0.84
N PRO A 424 16.18 -5.61 0.11
CA PRO A 424 17.08 -6.76 0.03
C PRO A 424 16.67 -7.70 -1.13
N PRO A 425 17.42 -8.78 -1.38
CA PRO A 425 17.00 -9.82 -2.31
C PRO A 425 15.66 -10.44 -1.89
N LEU A 426 14.71 -10.60 -2.85
CA LEU A 426 13.40 -11.21 -2.58
C LEU A 426 13.55 -12.67 -2.15
N SER A 427 13.03 -13.00 -1.00
CA SER A 427 12.94 -14.36 -0.47
C SER A 427 11.58 -14.97 -0.79
N LEU A 428 11.50 -15.76 -1.86
CA LEU A 428 10.27 -16.46 -2.24
C LEU A 428 10.02 -17.63 -1.30
N ALA A 429 8.93 -17.61 -0.57
CA ALA A 429 8.49 -18.70 0.29
C ALA A 429 7.33 -19.44 -0.37
N PHE A 430 7.48 -20.76 -0.59
CA PHE A 430 6.38 -21.57 -1.08
C PHE A 430 5.41 -21.89 0.06
N SER A 431 4.19 -21.34 0.00
CA SER A 431 3.13 -21.68 0.93
C SER A 431 2.23 -22.78 0.36
N PRO A 432 2.37 -24.05 0.80
CA PRO A 432 1.54 -25.15 0.32
C PRO A 432 0.05 -24.93 0.57
N TRP A 433 -0.29 -24.22 1.64
CA TRP A 433 -1.66 -23.93 2.04
C TRP A 433 -2.41 -23.11 0.99
N PHE A 434 -1.80 -22.03 0.52
CA PHE A 434 -2.40 -21.21 -0.55
C PHE A 434 -2.58 -22.00 -1.85
N ALA A 435 -1.61 -22.86 -2.20
CA ALA A 435 -1.72 -23.72 -3.37
C ALA A 435 -2.89 -24.71 -3.24
N VAL A 436 -3.08 -25.32 -2.06
CA VAL A 436 -4.17 -26.27 -1.79
C VAL A 436 -5.52 -25.59 -1.82
N ILE A 437 -5.68 -24.44 -1.15
CA ILE A 437 -6.94 -23.68 -1.14
C ILE A 437 -7.31 -23.29 -2.57
N THR A 438 -6.38 -22.70 -3.31
CA THR A 438 -6.65 -22.24 -4.67
C THR A 438 -7.00 -23.39 -5.61
N LEU A 439 -6.30 -24.53 -5.50
CA LEU A 439 -6.63 -25.74 -6.24
C LEU A 439 -8.05 -26.23 -5.91
N ALA A 440 -8.40 -26.26 -4.62
CA ALA A 440 -9.72 -26.69 -4.17
C ALA A 440 -10.83 -25.79 -4.72
N VAL A 441 -10.66 -24.45 -4.63
CA VAL A 441 -11.62 -23.46 -5.13
C VAL A 441 -11.78 -23.55 -6.64
N ALA A 442 -10.67 -23.62 -7.39
CA ALA A 442 -10.69 -23.74 -8.84
C ALA A 442 -11.35 -25.07 -9.31
N LEU A 443 -11.01 -26.19 -8.67
CA LEU A 443 -11.64 -27.48 -8.96
C LEU A 443 -13.12 -27.46 -8.61
N ALA A 444 -13.50 -27.00 -7.43
CA ALA A 444 -14.90 -26.93 -7.03
C ALA A 444 -15.72 -26.08 -8.00
N GLY A 445 -15.25 -24.90 -8.36
CA GLY A 445 -15.91 -24.00 -9.31
C GLY A 445 -16.09 -24.64 -10.69
N THR A 446 -15.02 -25.16 -11.26
CA THR A 446 -15.05 -25.76 -12.62
C THR A 446 -15.86 -27.06 -12.67
N MET A 447 -15.77 -27.91 -11.65
CA MET A 447 -16.56 -29.13 -11.54
C MET A 447 -18.06 -28.86 -11.38
N LEU A 448 -18.42 -27.92 -10.51
CA LEU A 448 -19.82 -27.50 -10.30
C LEU A 448 -20.43 -27.02 -11.62
N VAL A 449 -19.72 -26.12 -12.31
CA VAL A 449 -20.12 -25.57 -13.59
C VAL A 449 -20.28 -26.65 -14.66
N THR A 450 -19.32 -27.58 -14.75
CA THR A 450 -19.37 -28.70 -15.69
C THR A 450 -20.55 -29.64 -15.39
N TYR A 451 -20.82 -29.92 -14.12
CA TYR A 451 -21.94 -30.71 -13.70
C TYR A 451 -23.28 -30.11 -14.16
N PHE A 452 -23.50 -28.81 -13.93
CA PHE A 452 -24.72 -28.14 -14.38
C PHE A 452 -24.82 -28.10 -15.90
N ALA A 453 -23.74 -27.87 -16.62
CA ALA A 453 -23.68 -27.88 -18.09
C ALA A 453 -24.11 -29.22 -18.66
N ALA A 454 -23.52 -30.30 -18.17
CA ALA A 454 -23.78 -31.63 -18.67
C ALA A 454 -25.18 -32.17 -18.25
N ARG A 455 -25.62 -31.86 -17.02
CA ARG A 455 -26.92 -32.31 -16.49
C ARG A 455 -28.10 -31.88 -17.36
N SER A 456 -28.04 -30.67 -17.94
CA SER A 456 -29.12 -30.15 -18.78
C SER A 456 -29.38 -31.00 -20.02
N SER A 457 -28.34 -31.46 -20.72
CA SER A 457 -28.42 -32.30 -21.92
C SER A 457 -28.68 -33.77 -21.60
N LEU A 458 -28.18 -34.26 -20.44
CA LEU A 458 -28.41 -35.61 -19.99
C LEU A 458 -29.85 -35.89 -19.53
N LYS A 459 -30.72 -34.92 -19.39
CA LYS A 459 -32.15 -35.09 -19.12
C LYS A 459 -32.96 -35.48 -20.36
N GLU A 460 -32.46 -35.24 -21.57
CA GLU A 460 -33.15 -35.52 -22.82
C GLU A 460 -33.16 -37.03 -23.13
N LYS A 461 -34.19 -37.51 -23.83
CA LYS A 461 -34.34 -38.91 -24.22
C LYS A 461 -33.36 -39.27 -25.35
N PRO A 462 -32.90 -40.55 -25.47
CA PRO A 462 -31.95 -40.95 -26.53
C PRO A 462 -32.43 -40.63 -27.95
N SER A 463 -33.69 -40.85 -28.24
CA SER A 463 -34.31 -40.59 -29.57
C SER A 463 -34.27 -39.10 -29.95
N GLN A 464 -34.40 -38.22 -28.96
CA GLN A 464 -34.31 -36.75 -29.16
C GLN A 464 -32.87 -36.28 -29.32
N LEU A 465 -31.93 -36.95 -28.67
CA LEU A 465 -30.50 -36.61 -28.72
C LEU A 465 -29.86 -37.04 -30.05
N MET A 466 -30.36 -38.14 -30.67
CA MET A 466 -29.86 -38.64 -31.93
C MET A 466 -30.39 -37.87 -33.15
N GLN A 467 -31.43 -37.04 -32.99
CA GLN A 467 -31.94 -36.19 -34.06
C GLN A 467 -31.22 -34.84 -34.07
N PRO A 468 -30.85 -34.29 -35.24
CA PRO A 468 -30.32 -32.96 -35.38
C PRO A 468 -31.33 -31.97 -34.80
N LYS A 469 -30.86 -31.01 -33.99
CA LYS A 469 -31.73 -29.91 -33.49
C LYS A 469 -32.27 -29.14 -34.65
N ALA A 470 -33.62 -29.13 -34.83
CA ALA A 470 -34.27 -28.33 -35.85
C ALA A 470 -33.83 -26.87 -35.71
N PRO A 471 -33.53 -26.18 -36.82
CA PRO A 471 -33.19 -24.76 -36.80
C PRO A 471 -34.29 -23.98 -36.12
N LYS A 472 -33.94 -23.16 -35.12
CA LYS A 472 -34.93 -22.34 -34.45
C LYS A 472 -35.59 -21.37 -35.44
N ALA A 473 -36.90 -21.42 -35.56
CA ALA A 473 -37.67 -20.55 -36.40
C ALA A 473 -37.41 -19.07 -35.97
N GLY A 474 -37.16 -18.21 -36.94
CA GLY A 474 -36.96 -16.79 -36.69
C GLY A 474 -38.22 -16.15 -36.15
N LYS A 475 -38.21 -15.75 -34.89
CA LYS A 475 -39.31 -14.93 -34.31
C LYS A 475 -38.98 -13.43 -34.51
N ARG A 476 -40.00 -12.60 -34.63
CA ARG A 476 -39.80 -11.14 -34.61
C ARG A 476 -39.09 -10.73 -33.35
N ILE A 477 -38.04 -9.91 -33.47
CA ILE A 477 -37.28 -9.39 -32.35
C ILE A 477 -37.88 -8.09 -31.80
N PHE A 478 -37.69 -7.80 -30.53
CA PHE A 478 -38.22 -6.62 -29.87
C PHE A 478 -37.83 -5.30 -30.58
N LEU A 479 -36.61 -5.23 -31.11
CA LEU A 479 -36.12 -4.06 -31.88
C LEU A 479 -36.91 -3.80 -33.19
N GLU A 480 -37.58 -4.81 -33.73
CA GLU A 480 -38.46 -4.61 -34.89
C GLU A 480 -39.72 -3.79 -34.57
N ARG A 481 -40.09 -3.69 -33.27
CA ARG A 481 -41.23 -2.84 -32.84
C ARG A 481 -40.84 -1.36 -32.83
N ALA A 482 -39.54 -1.03 -32.70
CA ALA A 482 -39.02 0.33 -32.82
C ALA A 482 -38.85 0.72 -34.30
N GLY A 483 -39.93 0.96 -35.02
CA GLY A 483 -39.95 1.15 -36.48
C GLY A 483 -39.03 2.26 -36.97
N PHE A 484 -38.91 3.37 -36.21
CA PHE A 484 -37.99 4.46 -36.54
C PHE A 484 -36.54 4.01 -36.65
N PHE A 485 -36.04 3.29 -35.66
CA PHE A 485 -34.65 2.76 -35.62
C PHE A 485 -34.47 1.64 -36.65
N TRP A 486 -35.43 0.69 -36.74
CA TRP A 486 -35.33 -0.47 -37.60
C TRP A 486 -35.32 -0.10 -39.10
N ASN A 487 -36.11 0.87 -39.53
CA ASN A 487 -36.22 1.23 -40.94
C ASN A 487 -34.96 1.88 -41.52
N HIS A 488 -34.19 2.60 -40.67
CA HIS A 488 -32.93 3.25 -41.09
C HIS A 488 -31.74 2.28 -41.15
N LEU A 489 -31.86 1.07 -40.60
CA LEU A 489 -30.76 0.09 -40.63
C LEU A 489 -30.64 -0.57 -42.03
N LYS A 490 -29.40 -0.62 -42.55
CA LYS A 490 -29.05 -1.39 -43.75
C LYS A 490 -29.29 -2.89 -43.51
N PHE A 491 -29.63 -3.66 -44.55
CA PHE A 491 -29.94 -5.10 -44.47
C PHE A 491 -28.90 -5.92 -43.67
N LYS A 492 -27.62 -5.62 -43.88
CA LYS A 492 -26.52 -6.31 -43.16
C LYS A 492 -26.59 -6.19 -41.64
N TYR A 493 -27.05 -5.04 -41.10
CA TYR A 493 -27.20 -4.84 -39.65
C TYR A 493 -28.49 -5.51 -39.15
N LYS A 494 -29.57 -5.47 -39.94
CA LYS A 494 -30.81 -6.18 -39.63
C LYS A 494 -30.58 -7.68 -39.50
N ALA A 495 -29.79 -8.27 -40.42
CA ALA A 495 -29.43 -9.68 -40.41
C ALA A 495 -28.55 -10.02 -39.16
N THR A 496 -27.58 -9.17 -38.82
CA THR A 496 -26.74 -9.34 -37.64
C THR A 496 -27.55 -9.34 -36.34
N LEU A 497 -28.44 -8.35 -36.16
CA LEU A 497 -29.30 -8.28 -34.97
C LEU A 497 -30.26 -9.45 -34.88
N ARG A 498 -30.88 -9.89 -35.97
CA ARG A 498 -31.71 -11.11 -35.96
C ARG A 498 -30.95 -12.35 -35.57
N ASN A 499 -29.71 -12.48 -36.01
CA ASN A 499 -28.84 -13.58 -35.63
C ASN A 499 -28.49 -13.56 -34.12
N ILE A 500 -28.13 -12.40 -33.58
CA ILE A 500 -27.82 -12.24 -32.15
C ILE A 500 -28.98 -12.73 -31.28
N PHE A 501 -30.19 -12.26 -31.58
CA PHE A 501 -31.40 -12.62 -30.81
C PHE A 501 -31.90 -14.05 -31.10
N ARG A 502 -31.48 -14.67 -32.20
CA ARG A 502 -31.76 -16.09 -32.51
C ARG A 502 -31.00 -17.01 -31.60
N TYR A 503 -29.74 -16.67 -31.24
CA TYR A 503 -28.88 -17.47 -30.38
C TYR A 503 -28.70 -16.81 -29.01
N LYS A 504 -29.81 -16.54 -28.32
CA LYS A 504 -29.85 -15.80 -27.03
C LYS A 504 -28.84 -16.30 -25.99
N ARG A 505 -28.65 -17.62 -25.90
CA ARG A 505 -27.72 -18.22 -24.95
C ARG A 505 -26.26 -17.76 -25.21
N ASN A 506 -25.83 -17.85 -26.48
CA ASN A 506 -24.49 -17.39 -26.85
C ASN A 506 -24.34 -15.88 -26.67
N MET A 507 -25.40 -15.11 -26.98
CA MET A 507 -25.46 -13.68 -26.72
C MET A 507 -25.22 -13.35 -25.24
N PHE A 508 -26.00 -13.96 -24.33
CA PHE A 508 -25.86 -13.72 -22.90
C PHE A 508 -24.49 -14.13 -22.37
N MET A 509 -23.95 -15.27 -22.80
CA MET A 509 -22.64 -15.76 -22.37
C MET A 509 -21.51 -14.84 -22.82
N THR A 510 -21.56 -14.35 -24.08
CA THR A 510 -20.55 -13.41 -24.59
C THR A 510 -20.62 -12.08 -23.84
N ILE A 511 -21.82 -11.52 -23.68
CA ILE A 511 -22.03 -10.26 -22.97
C ILE A 511 -21.53 -10.39 -21.52
N LEU A 512 -21.92 -11.44 -20.80
CA LEU A 512 -21.55 -11.64 -19.39
C LEU A 512 -20.03 -11.78 -19.19
N SER A 513 -19.37 -12.48 -20.10
CA SER A 513 -17.91 -12.62 -20.07
C SER A 513 -17.18 -11.28 -20.30
N VAL A 514 -17.67 -10.47 -21.26
CA VAL A 514 -17.11 -9.15 -21.54
C VAL A 514 -17.39 -8.18 -20.39
N ILE A 515 -18.59 -8.24 -19.81
CA ILE A 515 -18.96 -7.45 -18.62
C ILE A 515 -17.89 -7.63 -17.52
N GLY A 516 -17.56 -8.88 -17.17
CA GLY A 516 -16.60 -9.17 -16.11
C GLY A 516 -15.22 -8.58 -16.39
N CYS A 517 -14.71 -8.75 -17.61
CA CYS A 517 -13.38 -8.22 -17.97
C CYS A 517 -13.34 -6.69 -17.98
N THR A 518 -14.36 -6.03 -18.53
CA THR A 518 -14.43 -4.56 -18.58
C THR A 518 -14.63 -3.97 -17.18
N ALA A 519 -15.43 -4.63 -16.34
CA ALA A 519 -15.62 -4.21 -14.96
C ALA A 519 -14.30 -4.24 -14.17
N LEU A 520 -13.49 -5.29 -14.30
CA LEU A 520 -12.18 -5.39 -13.66
C LEU A 520 -11.21 -4.30 -14.14
N MET A 521 -11.22 -3.96 -15.44
CA MET A 521 -10.40 -2.87 -15.95
C MET A 521 -10.84 -1.51 -15.38
N LEU A 522 -12.16 -1.26 -15.33
CA LEU A 522 -12.67 0.00 -14.78
C LEU A 522 -12.36 0.13 -13.29
N VAL A 523 -12.44 -0.95 -12.53
CA VAL A 523 -12.07 -0.95 -11.12
C VAL A 523 -10.59 -0.62 -10.95
N GLY A 524 -9.71 -1.19 -11.78
CA GLY A 524 -8.27 -0.87 -11.74
C GLY A 524 -8.01 0.63 -11.95
N PHE A 525 -8.52 1.22 -13.01
CA PHE A 525 -8.38 2.66 -13.26
C PHE A 525 -9.09 3.51 -12.20
N GLY A 526 -10.30 3.09 -11.78
CA GLY A 526 -11.08 3.79 -10.76
C GLY A 526 -10.38 3.85 -9.39
N LEU A 527 -9.62 2.81 -9.01
CA LEU A 527 -8.80 2.87 -7.79
C LEU A 527 -7.71 3.94 -7.89
N ASN A 528 -7.05 4.04 -9.05
CA ASN A 528 -6.07 5.12 -9.27
C ASN A 528 -6.72 6.49 -9.12
N ASP A 529 -7.86 6.69 -9.79
CA ASP A 529 -8.60 7.95 -9.69
C ASP A 529 -9.02 8.26 -8.24
N SER A 530 -9.36 7.23 -7.46
CA SER A 530 -9.74 7.38 -6.05
C SER A 530 -8.58 7.84 -5.16
N VAL A 531 -7.35 7.34 -5.42
CA VAL A 531 -6.14 7.78 -4.70
C VAL A 531 -5.82 9.23 -5.06
N THR A 532 -5.74 9.53 -6.36
CA THR A 532 -5.48 10.89 -6.84
C THR A 532 -6.52 11.88 -6.31
N ALA A 533 -7.81 11.52 -6.33
CA ALA A 533 -8.88 12.39 -5.84
C ALA A 533 -8.81 12.59 -4.31
N ALA A 534 -8.36 11.59 -3.55
CA ALA A 534 -8.17 11.73 -2.11
C ALA A 534 -7.05 12.72 -1.81
N ILE A 535 -5.88 12.59 -2.49
CA ILE A 535 -4.75 13.52 -2.37
C ILE A 535 -5.16 14.94 -2.77
N ASP A 536 -5.80 15.09 -3.92
CA ASP A 536 -6.22 16.40 -4.40
C ASP A 536 -7.27 17.06 -3.49
N THR A 537 -8.22 16.29 -2.94
CA THR A 537 -9.21 16.84 -2.01
C THR A 537 -8.56 17.21 -0.69
N GLN A 538 -7.66 16.37 -0.16
CA GLN A 538 -6.96 16.66 1.09
C GLN A 538 -6.14 17.95 1.00
N PHE A 539 -5.29 18.07 -0.01
CA PHE A 539 -4.28 19.14 -0.08
C PHE A 539 -4.69 20.37 -0.89
N ASN A 540 -5.79 20.34 -1.65
CA ASN A 540 -6.28 21.51 -2.39
C ASN A 540 -7.60 22.04 -1.85
N GLU A 541 -8.42 21.22 -1.16
CA GLU A 541 -9.74 21.65 -0.70
C GLU A 541 -9.87 21.69 0.83
N ILE A 542 -9.27 20.73 1.55
CA ILE A 542 -9.37 20.63 3.01
C ILE A 542 -8.26 21.42 3.67
N VAL A 543 -7.01 21.08 3.43
CA VAL A 543 -5.83 21.78 3.95
C VAL A 543 -5.50 22.93 3.02
N GLN A 544 -5.73 24.16 3.49
CA GLN A 544 -5.54 25.38 2.70
C GLN A 544 -4.45 26.28 3.27
N TYR A 545 -3.77 25.85 4.35
CA TYR A 545 -2.56 26.48 4.84
C TYR A 545 -1.33 25.90 4.11
N GLU A 546 -0.28 26.69 4.01
CA GLU A 546 0.96 26.30 3.31
C GLU A 546 2.04 25.85 4.28
N ALA A 547 2.05 26.41 5.49
CA ALA A 547 2.96 26.01 6.55
C ALA A 547 2.22 25.82 7.88
N LEU A 548 2.66 24.83 8.66
CA LEU A 548 2.35 24.60 10.05
C LEU A 548 3.61 24.94 10.85
N VAL A 549 3.50 25.86 11.82
CA VAL A 549 4.60 26.25 12.70
C VAL A 549 4.22 25.88 14.12
N GLU A 550 5.00 25.03 14.75
CA GLU A 550 4.91 24.71 16.17
C GLU A 550 5.83 25.62 16.97
N TYR A 551 5.30 26.20 18.04
CA TYR A 551 6.05 27.14 18.84
C TYR A 551 5.72 27.06 20.34
N SER A 552 6.70 27.37 21.18
CA SER A 552 6.55 27.45 22.63
C SER A 552 6.32 28.90 23.09
N ALA A 553 6.91 29.87 22.40
CA ALA A 553 6.78 31.28 22.62
C ALA A 553 6.96 32.07 21.32
N ILE A 554 6.40 33.30 21.29
CA ILE A 554 6.72 34.27 20.24
C ILE A 554 7.58 35.34 20.92
N ASP A 555 8.84 35.34 20.62
CA ASP A 555 9.81 36.25 21.21
C ASP A 555 9.71 37.65 20.60
N GLU A 556 9.69 38.73 21.44
CA GLU A 556 9.66 40.11 20.95
C GLU A 556 10.91 40.42 20.10
N GLY A 557 10.67 40.79 18.84
CA GLY A 557 11.73 41.03 17.85
C GLY A 557 12.39 39.77 17.31
N GLY A 558 11.84 38.60 17.61
CA GLY A 558 12.28 37.30 17.05
C GLY A 558 11.97 37.16 15.56
N ALA A 559 12.48 36.07 14.97
CA ALA A 559 12.27 35.77 13.56
C ALA A 559 10.80 35.47 13.27
N LEU A 560 10.11 34.73 14.16
CA LEU A 560 8.71 34.39 14.01
C LEU A 560 7.82 35.64 14.05
N GLU A 561 8.04 36.54 15.03
CA GLU A 561 7.27 37.80 15.10
C GLU A 561 7.49 38.64 13.85
N SER A 562 8.75 38.78 13.42
CA SER A 562 9.13 39.55 12.25
C SER A 562 8.49 39.00 10.97
N PHE A 563 8.41 37.65 10.83
CA PHE A 563 7.72 36.99 9.74
C PHE A 563 6.21 37.26 9.78
N LEU A 564 5.56 37.08 10.93
CA LEU A 564 4.11 37.28 11.05
C LEU A 564 3.65 38.74 10.80
N GLN A 565 4.56 39.71 11.04
CA GLN A 565 4.32 41.13 10.75
C GLN A 565 4.83 41.58 9.37
N GLY A 566 5.58 40.72 8.68
CA GLY A 566 6.19 40.95 7.37
C GLY A 566 5.22 40.80 6.21
N THR A 567 5.73 41.00 5.00
CA THR A 567 4.98 40.83 3.74
C THR A 567 4.95 39.38 3.27
N ASP A 568 5.77 38.54 3.83
CA ASP A 568 5.95 37.13 3.45
C ASP A 568 4.90 36.23 4.12
N CYS A 569 4.25 36.70 5.19
CA CYS A 569 3.08 36.10 5.79
C CYS A 569 1.83 36.80 5.26
N GLU A 570 1.04 36.10 4.43
CA GLU A 570 -0.23 36.68 3.93
C GLU A 570 -1.31 36.65 4.99
N ASP A 571 -1.40 35.56 5.74
CA ASP A 571 -2.38 35.37 6.80
C ASP A 571 -2.00 34.21 7.71
N TYR A 572 -2.44 34.19 8.95
CA TYR A 572 -2.22 33.10 9.89
C TYR A 572 -3.36 32.95 10.91
N VAL A 573 -3.50 31.77 11.49
CA VAL A 573 -4.39 31.48 12.62
C VAL A 573 -3.63 30.73 13.70
N SER A 574 -3.78 31.13 14.96
CA SER A 574 -3.17 30.41 16.08
C SER A 574 -4.21 29.52 16.76
N LEU A 575 -3.74 28.38 17.22
CA LEU A 575 -4.56 27.38 17.91
C LEU A 575 -3.67 26.53 18.84
N TYR A 576 -4.31 25.75 19.70
CA TYR A 576 -3.61 24.76 20.50
C TYR A 576 -3.67 23.41 19.83
N GLY A 577 -2.53 22.76 19.60
CA GLY A 577 -2.40 21.40 19.07
C GLY A 577 -1.71 20.49 20.08
N GLU A 578 -2.13 19.23 20.18
CA GLU A 578 -1.43 18.20 20.97
C GLU A 578 -1.65 16.82 20.38
N ASP A 579 -0.65 15.97 20.57
CA ASP A 579 -0.74 14.55 20.26
C ASP A 579 -1.39 13.76 21.40
N GLY A 580 -2.21 12.79 21.04
CA GLY A 580 -2.86 11.93 22.00
C GLY A 580 -3.32 10.61 21.37
N HIS A 581 -4.11 9.87 22.13
CA HIS A 581 -4.64 8.59 21.68
C HIS A 581 -6.15 8.52 21.90
N VAL A 582 -6.84 7.89 20.99
CA VAL A 582 -8.27 7.58 21.12
C VAL A 582 -8.44 6.09 21.35
N GLU A 583 -9.11 5.73 22.44
CA GLU A 583 -9.52 4.36 22.71
C GLU A 583 -10.90 4.12 22.07
N LEU A 584 -10.94 3.18 21.14
CA LEU A 584 -12.11 2.84 20.32
C LEU A 584 -12.52 1.37 20.56
N GLN A 585 -13.76 1.03 20.29
CA GLN A 585 -14.24 -0.33 20.42
C GLN A 585 -14.95 -0.79 19.15
N LYS A 586 -14.51 -1.91 18.59
CA LYS A 586 -15.13 -2.53 17.42
C LYS A 586 -15.28 -4.03 17.64
N ASP A 587 -16.47 -4.58 17.41
CA ASP A 587 -16.77 -6.01 17.55
C ASP A 587 -16.40 -6.62 18.93
N GLY A 588 -16.32 -5.78 19.97
CA GLY A 588 -15.97 -6.19 21.33
C GLY A 588 -14.47 -6.13 21.64
N GLU A 589 -13.62 -5.82 20.68
CA GLU A 589 -12.19 -5.58 20.84
C GLU A 589 -11.91 -4.08 21.04
N LYS A 590 -10.90 -3.77 21.84
CA LYS A 590 -10.44 -2.41 22.08
C LYS A 590 -9.26 -2.10 21.16
N PHE A 591 -9.29 -0.93 20.58
CA PHE A 591 -8.25 -0.40 19.71
C PHE A 591 -7.80 0.96 20.27
N THR A 592 -6.55 1.28 20.09
CA THR A 592 -5.98 2.58 20.45
C THR A 592 -5.32 3.17 19.22
N GLU A 593 -5.79 4.34 18.80
CA GLU A 593 -5.25 5.06 17.64
C GLU A 593 -4.60 6.37 18.08
N SER A 594 -3.45 6.67 17.50
CA SER A 594 -2.82 7.98 17.66
C SER A 594 -3.60 9.01 16.88
N VAL A 595 -3.83 10.17 17.50
CA VAL A 595 -4.58 11.28 16.92
C VAL A 595 -3.92 12.61 17.30
N GLU A 596 -4.00 13.56 16.41
CA GLU A 596 -3.64 14.95 16.65
C GLU A 596 -4.92 15.75 16.99
N LEU A 597 -4.94 16.38 18.16
CA LEU A 597 -6.08 17.16 18.61
C LEU A 597 -5.82 18.64 18.40
N TYR A 598 -6.73 19.32 17.73
CA TYR A 598 -6.73 20.76 17.58
C TYR A 598 -7.88 21.39 18.36
N ALA A 599 -7.53 22.26 19.33
CA ALA A 599 -8.47 23.08 20.04
C ALA A 599 -8.61 24.45 19.35
N VAL A 600 -9.77 24.71 18.78
CA VAL A 600 -10.06 25.83 17.90
C VAL A 600 -11.15 26.69 18.51
N LYS A 601 -11.07 28.02 18.38
CA LYS A 601 -12.14 28.91 18.80
C LYS A 601 -13.35 28.75 17.88
N ALA A 602 -14.50 28.32 18.45
CA ALA A 602 -15.71 28.02 17.65
C ALA A 602 -16.21 29.23 16.86
N ASP A 603 -16.00 30.46 17.35
CA ASP A 603 -16.40 31.72 16.69
C ASP A 603 -15.42 32.19 15.62
N ASP A 604 -14.31 31.49 15.43
CA ASP A 604 -13.28 31.90 14.47
C ASP A 604 -13.63 31.46 13.03
N GLN A 605 -14.35 32.34 12.33
CA GLN A 605 -14.65 32.13 10.91
C GLN A 605 -13.38 32.06 10.03
N LYS A 606 -12.27 32.59 10.52
CA LYS A 606 -10.99 32.60 9.82
C LYS A 606 -10.40 31.21 9.72
N PHE A 607 -10.53 30.38 10.77
CA PHE A 607 -10.00 29.01 10.80
C PHE A 607 -10.44 28.20 9.57
N ASN A 608 -11.72 28.29 9.18
CA ASN A 608 -12.23 27.55 8.01
C ASN A 608 -11.62 27.96 6.67
N SER A 609 -10.89 29.09 6.62
CA SER A 609 -10.13 29.48 5.43
C SER A 609 -8.74 28.81 5.38
N PHE A 610 -8.25 28.23 6.48
CA PHE A 610 -7.00 27.50 6.58
C PHE A 610 -7.22 25.99 6.55
N LEU A 611 -8.28 25.52 7.21
CA LEU A 611 -8.69 24.14 7.22
C LEU A 611 -10.20 24.05 7.04
N ALA A 612 -10.64 23.51 5.89
CA ALA A 612 -12.06 23.40 5.58
C ALA A 612 -12.73 22.29 6.38
N LEU A 613 -13.20 22.60 7.58
CA LEU A 613 -13.88 21.66 8.46
C LEU A 613 -15.32 21.42 7.95
N ARG A 614 -15.51 20.38 7.17
CA ARG A 614 -16.79 20.06 6.54
C ARG A 614 -17.10 18.55 6.60
N ASN A 615 -18.37 18.19 6.40
CA ASN A 615 -18.70 16.77 6.24
C ASN A 615 -18.47 16.31 4.78
N SER A 616 -18.30 15.00 4.56
CA SER A 616 -18.01 14.39 3.24
C SER A 616 -19.06 14.69 2.16
N LYS A 617 -20.26 15.09 2.53
CA LYS A 617 -21.30 15.53 1.59
C LYS A 617 -21.13 16.97 1.10
N LYS A 618 -20.08 17.65 1.52
CA LYS A 618 -19.72 19.05 1.17
C LYS A 618 -20.84 20.06 1.44
N SER A 619 -21.80 19.72 2.32
CA SER A 619 -23.06 20.46 2.44
C SER A 619 -23.13 21.39 3.64
N ALA A 620 -22.26 21.24 4.63
CA ALA A 620 -22.23 22.10 5.83
C ALA A 620 -20.84 22.16 6.44
N ILE A 621 -20.43 23.36 6.81
CA ILE A 621 -19.30 23.60 7.72
C ILE A 621 -19.70 23.03 9.08
N ILE A 622 -18.79 22.32 9.72
CA ILE A 622 -19.00 21.74 11.05
C ILE A 622 -18.98 22.87 12.09
N ASP A 623 -20.00 22.89 12.92
CA ASP A 623 -20.12 23.80 14.05
C ASP A 623 -19.50 23.12 15.29
N LEU A 624 -18.40 23.66 15.78
CA LEU A 624 -17.71 23.18 16.97
C LEU A 624 -18.27 23.75 18.28
N SER A 625 -19.23 24.70 18.24
CA SER A 625 -19.83 25.33 19.43
C SER A 625 -20.57 24.37 20.36
N LYS A 626 -20.76 23.10 19.95
CA LYS A 626 -21.37 22.07 20.76
C LYS A 626 -20.32 21.41 21.64
N ASN A 627 -20.64 21.19 22.91
CA ASN A 627 -19.78 20.45 23.83
C ASN A 627 -19.59 19.03 23.33
N GLY A 628 -18.42 18.77 22.73
CA GLY A 628 -18.03 17.52 22.13
C GLY A 628 -16.91 17.68 21.09
N VAL A 629 -16.66 16.65 20.32
CA VAL A 629 -15.54 16.59 19.41
C VAL A 629 -16.00 16.24 17.99
N ALA A 630 -15.39 16.87 17.00
CA ALA A 630 -15.47 16.41 15.62
C ALA A 630 -14.30 15.46 15.35
N ILE A 631 -14.62 14.23 14.91
CA ILE A 631 -13.63 13.19 14.59
C ILE A 631 -13.45 13.08 13.08
N SER A 632 -12.24 12.78 12.64
CA SER A 632 -11.95 12.55 11.22
C SER A 632 -12.69 11.31 10.67
N GLU A 633 -13.15 11.40 9.42
CA GLU A 633 -14.02 10.39 8.77
C GLU A 633 -13.34 9.02 8.65
N ASN A 634 -12.03 8.99 8.43
CA ASN A 634 -11.26 7.75 8.34
C ASN A 634 -11.32 6.92 9.65
N ILE A 635 -11.23 7.56 10.82
CA ILE A 635 -11.42 6.88 12.12
C ILE A 635 -12.88 6.46 12.28
N ALA A 636 -13.82 7.37 12.00
CA ALA A 636 -15.23 7.09 12.14
C ALA A 636 -15.67 5.88 11.30
N ASP A 637 -15.30 5.83 10.03
CA ASP A 637 -15.60 4.72 9.14
C ASP A 637 -14.82 3.44 9.50
N GLY A 638 -13.54 3.57 9.88
CA GLY A 638 -12.68 2.46 10.24
C GLY A 638 -13.22 1.65 11.44
N TYR A 639 -13.73 2.34 12.46
CA TYR A 639 -14.21 1.74 13.70
C TYR A 639 -15.73 1.76 13.84
N GLY A 640 -16.47 2.35 12.91
CA GLY A 640 -17.93 2.43 12.94
C GLY A 640 -18.45 3.42 13.96
N VAL A 641 -17.69 4.47 14.27
CA VAL A 641 -18.09 5.53 15.22
C VAL A 641 -19.11 6.45 14.55
N ALA A 642 -20.19 6.74 15.22
CA ALA A 642 -21.27 7.60 14.75
C ALA A 642 -21.42 8.87 15.61
N VAL A 643 -22.05 9.89 15.03
CA VAL A 643 -22.41 11.08 15.79
C VAL A 643 -23.33 10.71 16.95
N GLY A 644 -22.94 11.08 18.16
CA GLY A 644 -23.59 10.75 19.43
C GLY A 644 -22.90 9.67 20.24
N ASP A 645 -21.92 8.97 19.65
CA ASP A 645 -21.11 7.99 20.39
C ASP A 645 -20.10 8.68 21.30
N SER A 646 -19.61 7.93 22.28
CA SER A 646 -18.57 8.40 23.22
C SER A 646 -17.27 7.67 22.92
N ILE A 647 -16.16 8.42 22.87
CA ILE A 647 -14.80 7.94 22.73
C ILE A 647 -13.98 8.33 23.95
N VAL A 648 -12.96 7.59 24.29
CA VAL A 648 -12.04 7.95 25.37
C VAL A 648 -10.78 8.53 24.75
N TYR A 649 -10.51 9.78 25.00
CA TYR A 649 -9.30 10.47 24.62
C TYR A 649 -8.28 10.38 25.75
N ARG A 650 -7.06 10.00 25.43
CA ARG A 650 -5.92 9.90 26.35
C ARG A 650 -4.82 10.83 25.84
N ARG A 651 -4.44 11.78 26.66
CA ARG A 651 -3.32 12.69 26.43
C ARG A 651 -1.98 11.98 26.61
N SER A 652 -0.90 12.59 26.12
CA SER A 652 0.46 12.09 26.30
C SER A 652 0.89 12.01 27.78
N ASP A 653 0.33 12.87 28.66
CA ASP A 653 0.55 12.82 30.10
C ASP A 653 -0.24 11.70 30.83
N GLY A 654 -0.98 10.88 30.10
CA GLY A 654 -1.78 9.78 30.63
C GLY A 654 -3.19 10.17 31.09
N THR A 655 -3.53 11.46 31.12
CA THR A 655 -4.89 11.92 31.50
C THR A 655 -5.91 11.41 30.49
N LYS A 656 -7.05 10.90 30.98
CA LYS A 656 -8.13 10.34 30.14
C LYS A 656 -9.43 11.08 30.37
N GLU A 657 -10.10 11.42 29.27
CA GLU A 657 -11.43 11.99 29.29
C GLU A 657 -12.34 11.34 28.25
N THR A 658 -13.63 11.28 28.56
CA THR A 658 -14.64 10.75 27.66
C THR A 658 -15.27 11.87 26.86
N LEU A 659 -15.07 11.85 25.54
CA LEU A 659 -15.57 12.86 24.62
C LEU A 659 -16.76 12.32 23.83
N THR A 660 -17.78 13.17 23.63
CA THR A 660 -18.93 12.82 22.77
C THR A 660 -18.67 13.31 21.35
N VAL A 661 -18.83 12.43 20.37
CA VAL A 661 -18.69 12.77 18.95
C VAL A 661 -19.89 13.58 18.49
N THR A 662 -19.69 14.84 18.16
CA THR A 662 -20.74 15.75 17.69
C THR A 662 -20.79 15.89 16.17
N ALA A 663 -19.67 15.61 15.49
CA ALA A 663 -19.57 15.67 14.03
C ALA A 663 -18.49 14.71 13.51
N ILE A 664 -18.57 14.41 12.20
CA ILE A 664 -17.56 13.68 11.47
C ILE A 664 -17.03 14.61 10.38
N ALA A 665 -15.74 14.88 10.41
CA ALA A 665 -15.04 15.77 9.50
C ALA A 665 -14.47 15.00 8.31
N GLU A 666 -14.74 15.46 7.08
CA GLU A 666 -14.14 14.92 5.87
C GLU A 666 -12.62 15.03 5.97
N ASN A 667 -11.96 13.89 5.94
CA ASN A 667 -10.51 13.82 5.97
C ASN A 667 -10.06 12.50 5.35
N TYR A 668 -9.04 12.57 4.51
CA TYR A 668 -8.54 11.39 3.78
C TYR A 668 -7.23 10.86 4.35
N MET A 669 -6.47 11.68 5.05
CA MET A 669 -5.11 11.38 5.52
C MET A 669 -4.88 11.95 6.90
N GLY A 670 -4.24 11.16 7.78
CA GLY A 670 -4.03 11.50 9.17
C GLY A 670 -5.27 11.33 10.03
N ASN A 671 -5.08 11.29 11.34
CA ASN A 671 -6.11 11.08 12.33
C ASN A 671 -6.25 12.34 13.19
N TYR A 672 -7.39 13.02 13.08
CA TYR A 672 -7.57 14.31 13.74
C TYR A 672 -8.82 14.34 14.63
N LEU A 673 -8.71 15.09 15.72
CA LEU A 673 -9.81 15.51 16.56
C LEU A 673 -9.86 17.05 16.57
N TYR A 674 -11.06 17.60 16.40
CA TYR A 674 -11.27 19.03 16.46
C TYR A 674 -12.26 19.34 17.58
N VAL A 675 -11.89 20.26 18.46
CA VAL A 675 -12.68 20.61 19.65
C VAL A 675 -12.73 22.12 19.83
N ASP A 676 -13.83 22.63 20.41
CA ASP A 676 -13.86 24.04 20.79
C ASP A 676 -12.88 24.31 21.93
N SER A 677 -12.06 25.38 21.83
CA SER A 677 -11.03 25.71 22.80
C SER A 677 -11.62 26.00 24.20
N ALA A 678 -12.85 26.54 24.29
CA ALA A 678 -13.52 26.71 25.57
C ALA A 678 -13.94 25.39 26.21
N TYR A 679 -14.44 24.43 25.40
CA TYR A 679 -14.77 23.09 25.88
C TYR A 679 -13.50 22.29 26.26
N TYR A 680 -12.42 22.46 25.48
CA TYR A 680 -11.12 21.85 25.83
C TYR A 680 -10.61 22.39 27.20
N ALA A 681 -10.70 23.70 27.41
CA ALA A 681 -10.28 24.33 28.66
C ALA A 681 -11.11 23.86 29.88
N GLU A 682 -12.39 23.57 29.67
CA GLU A 682 -13.25 23.00 30.74
C GLU A 682 -12.78 21.59 31.17
N LEU A 683 -12.30 20.78 30.25
CA LEU A 683 -11.86 19.40 30.50
C LEU A 683 -10.41 19.32 31.03
N PHE A 684 -9.50 20.04 30.40
CA PHE A 684 -8.05 19.87 30.59
C PHE A 684 -7.35 21.13 31.13
N GLY A 685 -8.09 22.22 31.39
CA GLY A 685 -7.53 23.52 31.78
C GLY A 685 -7.12 24.39 30.59
N GLU A 686 -6.98 25.70 30.87
CA GLU A 686 -6.54 26.65 29.83
C GLU A 686 -5.11 26.35 29.39
N LYS A 687 -4.92 26.29 28.07
CA LYS A 687 -3.63 26.14 27.41
C LYS A 687 -3.37 27.32 26.50
N LYS A 688 -2.11 27.70 26.36
CA LYS A 688 -1.71 28.72 25.38
C LYS A 688 -1.64 28.06 24.00
N ASP A 689 -1.97 28.83 22.98
CA ASP A 689 -1.77 28.42 21.60
C ASP A 689 -0.28 28.10 21.38
N ASN A 690 0.00 27.04 20.66
CA ASN A 690 1.34 26.50 20.37
C ASN A 690 1.52 26.11 18.89
N THR A 691 0.52 26.36 18.08
CA THR A 691 0.50 25.97 16.67
C THR A 691 -0.06 27.10 15.83
N LEU A 692 0.61 27.41 14.72
CA LEU A 692 0.16 28.37 13.71
C LEU A 692 -0.10 27.64 12.40
N PHE A 693 -1.27 27.88 11.81
CA PHE A 693 -1.48 27.61 10.39
C PHE A 693 -1.22 28.91 9.62
N VAL A 694 -0.33 28.84 8.63
CA VAL A 694 0.16 30.03 7.92
C VAL A 694 -0.10 29.90 6.43
N LYS A 695 -0.55 31.01 5.82
CA LYS A 695 -0.51 31.25 4.38
C LYS A 695 0.62 32.20 4.08
N THR A 696 1.51 31.77 3.20
CA THR A 696 2.69 32.53 2.83
C THR A 696 2.66 32.91 1.36
N GLY A 697 3.14 34.12 1.02
CA GLY A 697 3.34 34.52 -0.39
C GLY A 697 4.65 34.01 -1.00
N ILE A 698 5.37 33.13 -0.28
CA ILE A 698 6.70 32.63 -0.66
C ILE A 698 6.56 31.44 -1.61
N SER A 699 7.44 31.37 -2.62
CA SER A 699 7.49 30.24 -3.54
C SER A 699 8.00 28.97 -2.85
N PRO A 700 7.50 27.76 -3.21
CA PRO A 700 7.97 26.49 -2.62
C PRO A 700 9.49 26.26 -2.74
N GLU A 701 10.16 26.94 -3.66
CA GLU A 701 11.62 26.88 -3.85
C GLU A 701 12.37 27.59 -2.70
N ASP A 702 11.72 28.54 -2.02
CA ASP A 702 12.29 29.34 -0.94
C ASP A 702 11.83 28.86 0.46
N TYR A 703 11.09 27.75 0.55
CA TYR A 703 10.61 27.23 1.84
C TYR A 703 11.73 26.81 2.78
N ASP A 704 12.84 26.32 2.26
CA ASP A 704 14.00 25.95 3.05
C ASP A 704 14.64 27.18 3.73
N ASP A 705 14.70 28.32 3.05
CA ASP A 705 15.23 29.57 3.62
C ASP A 705 14.25 30.15 4.66
N LEU A 706 12.95 30.03 4.43
CA LEU A 706 11.95 30.41 5.43
C LEU A 706 12.06 29.52 6.68
N ALA A 707 12.16 28.20 6.52
CA ALA A 707 12.34 27.28 7.64
C ALA A 707 13.59 27.59 8.46
N LYS A 708 14.73 27.82 7.82
CA LYS A 708 15.97 28.25 8.50
C LYS A 708 15.77 29.54 9.31
N THR A 709 15.07 30.52 8.74
CA THR A 709 14.80 31.79 9.40
C THR A 709 13.90 31.60 10.63
N LEU A 710 12.82 30.83 10.51
CA LEU A 710 11.89 30.59 11.61
C LEU A 710 12.50 29.74 12.72
N LEU A 711 13.22 28.66 12.37
CA LEU A 711 13.89 27.79 13.33
C LEU A 711 15.14 28.41 13.98
N SER A 712 15.60 29.57 13.50
CA SER A 712 16.60 30.36 14.24
C SER A 712 16.02 31.06 15.48
N ASP A 713 14.71 31.11 15.61
CA ASP A 713 13.99 31.63 16.77
C ASP A 713 13.86 30.54 17.84
N SER A 714 14.37 30.78 19.03
CA SER A 714 14.35 29.81 20.15
C SER A 714 12.95 29.37 20.57
N GLY A 715 11.95 30.18 20.24
CA GLY A 715 10.54 29.89 20.52
C GLY A 715 9.88 28.97 19.46
N VAL A 716 10.52 28.67 18.33
CA VAL A 716 9.97 27.83 17.27
C VAL A 716 10.49 26.40 17.41
N ASN A 717 9.59 25.44 17.57
CA ASN A 717 9.90 24.03 17.78
C ASN A 717 9.92 23.24 16.46
N GLY A 718 9.11 23.66 15.48
CA GLY A 718 9.01 22.93 14.20
C GLY A 718 8.32 23.76 13.11
N VAL A 719 8.70 23.47 11.87
CA VAL A 719 8.08 24.06 10.67
C VAL A 719 7.80 22.94 9.66
N THR A 720 6.54 22.76 9.31
CA THR A 720 6.12 21.74 8.33
C THR A 720 5.37 22.38 7.19
N PHE A 721 5.83 22.14 5.94
CA PHE A 721 5.15 22.65 4.75
C PHE A 721 4.20 21.63 4.16
N THR A 722 2.98 22.05 3.87
CA THR A 722 1.94 21.22 3.24
C THR A 722 2.38 20.60 1.91
N ALA A 723 3.18 21.33 1.13
CA ALA A 723 3.75 20.86 -0.12
C ALA A 723 4.67 19.64 0.04
N ASN A 724 5.40 19.56 1.16
CA ASN A 724 6.26 18.42 1.47
C ASN A 724 5.44 17.18 1.84
N ASN A 725 4.42 17.36 2.66
CA ASN A 725 3.49 16.27 3.00
C ASN A 725 2.80 15.74 1.74
N ARG A 726 2.34 16.63 0.85
CA ARG A 726 1.74 16.24 -0.43
C ARG A 726 2.68 15.37 -1.26
N LYS A 727 3.97 15.72 -1.39
CA LYS A 727 4.96 14.93 -2.15
C LYS A 727 5.08 13.51 -1.63
N THR A 728 5.04 13.31 -0.32
CA THR A 728 5.08 11.98 0.31
C THR A 728 3.90 11.10 -0.15
N TYR A 729 2.69 11.68 -0.21
CA TYR A 729 1.51 10.95 -0.67
C TYR A 729 1.48 10.76 -2.20
N GLU A 730 2.06 11.67 -2.99
CA GLU A 730 2.25 11.50 -4.43
C GLU A 730 3.21 10.34 -4.74
N GLY A 731 4.25 10.12 -3.94
CA GLY A 731 5.09 8.93 -4.01
C GLY A 731 4.29 7.63 -3.81
N LEU A 732 3.38 7.63 -2.85
CA LEU A 732 2.46 6.52 -2.62
C LEU A 732 1.52 6.27 -3.82
N GLU A 733 1.01 7.34 -4.46
CA GLU A 733 0.19 7.25 -5.68
C GLU A 733 0.94 6.56 -6.81
N GLN A 734 2.21 6.90 -7.04
CA GLN A 734 3.03 6.27 -8.08
C GLN A 734 3.16 4.76 -7.88
N THR A 735 3.38 4.32 -6.65
CA THR A 735 3.50 2.90 -6.31
C THR A 735 2.18 2.16 -6.50
N MET A 736 1.08 2.73 -6.03
CA MET A 736 -0.26 2.18 -6.26
C MET A 736 -0.58 2.11 -7.75
N GLY A 737 -0.20 3.11 -8.54
CA GLY A 737 -0.32 3.11 -9.99
C GLY A 737 0.36 1.90 -10.66
N PHE A 738 1.51 1.47 -10.14
CA PHE A 738 2.22 0.27 -10.64
C PHE A 738 1.44 -1.03 -10.34
N VAL A 739 0.93 -1.18 -9.13
CA VAL A 739 0.09 -2.33 -8.73
C VAL A 739 -1.16 -2.41 -9.61
N ILE A 740 -1.81 -1.25 -9.84
CA ILE A 740 -2.99 -1.13 -10.68
C ILE A 740 -2.67 -1.46 -12.14
N ALA A 741 -1.52 -1.03 -12.67
CA ALA A 741 -1.09 -1.38 -14.02
C ALA A 741 -0.96 -2.90 -14.22
N VAL A 742 -0.38 -3.61 -13.25
CA VAL A 742 -0.30 -5.09 -13.26
C VAL A 742 -1.71 -5.69 -13.30
N LEU A 743 -2.62 -5.17 -12.50
CA LEU A 743 -4.01 -5.61 -12.43
C LEU A 743 -4.73 -5.42 -13.77
N VAL A 744 -4.58 -4.26 -14.40
CA VAL A 744 -5.16 -3.94 -15.72
C VAL A 744 -4.58 -4.86 -16.81
N VAL A 745 -3.28 -5.14 -16.79
CA VAL A 745 -2.63 -6.07 -17.73
C VAL A 745 -3.19 -7.49 -17.55
N CYS A 746 -3.35 -7.96 -16.33
CA CYS A 746 -3.92 -9.29 -16.04
C CYS A 746 -5.40 -9.36 -16.47
N ALA A 747 -6.20 -8.33 -16.20
CA ALA A 747 -7.59 -8.24 -16.65
C ALA A 747 -7.67 -8.21 -18.20
N GLY A 748 -6.75 -7.50 -18.83
CA GLY A 748 -6.61 -7.46 -20.30
C GLY A 748 -6.25 -8.82 -20.92
N ALA A 749 -5.30 -9.52 -20.31
CA ALA A 749 -4.94 -10.88 -20.72
C ALA A 749 -6.14 -11.84 -20.58
N LEU A 750 -6.88 -11.74 -19.46
CA LEU A 750 -8.11 -12.51 -19.26
C LEU A 750 -9.13 -12.20 -20.36
N ALA A 751 -9.37 -10.91 -20.64
CA ALA A 751 -10.28 -10.49 -21.70
C ALA A 751 -9.88 -11.04 -23.08
N ALA A 752 -8.59 -11.00 -23.41
CA ALA A 752 -8.07 -11.52 -24.66
C ALA A 752 -8.30 -13.04 -24.79
N ILE A 753 -8.01 -13.82 -23.75
CA ILE A 753 -8.21 -15.27 -23.74
C ILE A 753 -9.71 -15.62 -23.83
N VAL A 754 -10.55 -14.89 -23.11
CA VAL A 754 -12.01 -15.06 -23.13
C VAL A 754 -12.58 -14.76 -24.53
N LEU A 755 -12.21 -13.62 -25.12
CA LEU A 755 -12.65 -13.24 -26.48
C LEU A 755 -12.11 -14.20 -27.55
N TYR A 756 -10.86 -14.66 -27.40
CA TYR A 756 -10.32 -15.70 -28.25
C TYR A 756 -11.17 -16.97 -28.21
N ASN A 757 -11.47 -17.47 -27.02
CA ASN A 757 -12.28 -18.67 -26.84
C ASN A 757 -13.68 -18.51 -27.44
N LEU A 758 -14.36 -17.39 -27.15
CA LEU A 758 -15.71 -17.11 -27.68
C LEU A 758 -15.70 -16.96 -29.20
N THR A 759 -14.71 -16.29 -29.78
CA THR A 759 -14.58 -16.11 -31.22
C THR A 759 -14.26 -17.43 -31.92
N ASN A 760 -13.38 -18.23 -31.32
CA ASN A 760 -13.06 -19.58 -31.82
C ASN A 760 -14.31 -20.45 -31.89
N ILE A 761 -15.08 -20.40 -30.84
CA ILE A 761 -16.37 -21.06 -30.72
C ILE A 761 -17.32 -20.60 -31.84
N ASN A 762 -17.48 -19.31 -32.04
CA ASN A 762 -18.40 -18.74 -33.02
C ASN A 762 -18.02 -19.15 -34.49
N ILE A 763 -16.71 -19.21 -34.78
CA ILE A 763 -16.21 -19.66 -36.08
C ILE A 763 -16.52 -21.15 -36.30
N ASP A 764 -16.30 -21.99 -35.30
CA ASP A 764 -16.52 -23.42 -35.42
C ASP A 764 -18.04 -23.76 -35.58
N GLU A 765 -18.94 -23.03 -34.92
CA GLU A 765 -20.42 -23.17 -35.11
C GLU A 765 -20.90 -22.82 -36.51
N ARG A 766 -20.28 -21.83 -37.13
CA ARG A 766 -20.70 -21.33 -38.43
C ARG A 766 -19.84 -21.83 -39.57
N ARG A 767 -19.05 -22.86 -39.31
CA ARG A 767 -18.13 -23.40 -40.30
C ARG A 767 -18.81 -23.73 -41.64
N ARG A 768 -20.05 -24.25 -41.59
CA ARG A 768 -20.86 -24.52 -42.80
C ARG A 768 -21.37 -23.23 -43.47
N GLU A 769 -21.91 -22.30 -42.71
CA GLU A 769 -22.34 -21.00 -43.22
C GLU A 769 -21.17 -20.28 -43.91
N ILE A 770 -19.99 -20.30 -43.29
CA ILE A 770 -18.73 -19.78 -43.83
C ILE A 770 -18.36 -20.43 -45.16
N ALA A 771 -18.39 -21.76 -45.20
CA ALA A 771 -18.11 -22.53 -46.43
C ALA A 771 -19.11 -22.23 -47.55
N THR A 772 -20.39 -22.14 -47.22
CA THR A 772 -21.46 -21.80 -48.19
C THR A 772 -21.27 -20.37 -48.76
N LEU A 773 -21.01 -19.40 -47.93
CA LEU A 773 -20.76 -18.02 -48.35
C LEU A 773 -19.54 -17.95 -49.30
N ARG A 774 -18.47 -18.68 -48.96
CA ARG A 774 -17.26 -18.74 -49.80
C ARG A 774 -17.49 -19.43 -51.14
N VAL A 775 -18.29 -20.45 -51.18
CA VAL A 775 -18.68 -21.15 -52.44
C VAL A 775 -19.53 -20.24 -53.29
N LEU A 776 -20.39 -19.37 -52.67
CA LEU A 776 -21.21 -18.36 -53.37
C LEU A 776 -20.38 -17.15 -53.85
N GLY A 777 -19.03 -17.18 -53.70
CA GLY A 777 -18.14 -16.14 -54.25
C GLY A 777 -17.77 -14.98 -53.30
N TYR A 778 -18.21 -14.98 -52.03
CA TYR A 778 -17.84 -13.96 -51.10
C TYR A 778 -16.33 -13.95 -50.81
N ARG A 779 -15.72 -12.75 -50.77
CA ARG A 779 -14.30 -12.59 -50.44
C ARG A 779 -14.02 -12.93 -48.97
N LYS A 780 -12.80 -13.36 -48.67
CA LYS A 780 -12.38 -13.70 -47.27
C LYS A 780 -12.71 -12.58 -46.27
N ARG A 781 -12.46 -11.30 -46.64
CA ARG A 781 -12.75 -10.12 -45.81
C ARG A 781 -14.24 -9.88 -45.57
N GLU A 782 -15.07 -10.19 -46.55
CA GLU A 782 -16.52 -10.03 -46.44
C GLU A 782 -17.14 -11.06 -45.49
N VAL A 783 -16.67 -12.31 -45.59
CA VAL A 783 -17.07 -13.39 -44.66
C VAL A 783 -16.61 -13.09 -43.25
N ALA A 784 -15.37 -12.64 -43.09
CA ALA A 784 -14.86 -12.20 -41.80
C ALA A 784 -15.69 -11.05 -41.21
N GLY A 785 -16.00 -10.04 -42.01
CA GLY A 785 -16.83 -8.93 -41.59
C GLY A 785 -18.27 -9.31 -41.23
N TYR A 786 -18.80 -10.43 -41.79
CA TYR A 786 -20.11 -10.94 -41.44
C TYR A 786 -20.11 -11.55 -40.04
N ILE A 787 -19.08 -12.35 -39.70
CA ILE A 787 -18.95 -13.04 -38.42
C ILE A 787 -18.56 -12.10 -37.29
N TYR A 788 -17.48 -11.30 -37.49
CA TYR A 788 -16.94 -10.45 -36.44
C TYR A 788 -17.83 -9.28 -36.09
N ARG A 789 -18.72 -8.83 -37.01
CA ARG A 789 -19.68 -7.76 -36.72
C ARG A 789 -20.63 -8.12 -35.58
N GLU A 790 -21.04 -9.38 -35.48
CA GLU A 790 -21.90 -9.86 -34.42
C GLU A 790 -21.14 -9.85 -33.09
N SER A 791 -19.92 -10.41 -33.09
CA SER A 791 -19.06 -10.42 -31.91
C SER A 791 -18.69 -9.01 -31.46
N ALA A 792 -18.40 -8.09 -32.40
CA ALA A 792 -18.10 -6.70 -32.10
C ALA A 792 -19.28 -5.98 -31.44
N VAL A 793 -20.51 -6.17 -31.94
CA VAL A 793 -21.71 -5.58 -31.32
C VAL A 793 -21.90 -6.10 -29.90
N LEU A 794 -21.74 -7.41 -29.69
CA LEU A 794 -21.87 -8.02 -28.37
C LEU A 794 -20.74 -7.55 -27.43
N THR A 795 -19.53 -7.35 -27.93
CA THR A 795 -18.41 -6.82 -27.15
C THR A 795 -18.71 -5.38 -26.70
N VAL A 796 -19.20 -4.51 -27.60
CA VAL A 796 -19.54 -3.12 -27.23
C VAL A 796 -20.67 -3.09 -26.19
N ILE A 797 -21.72 -3.88 -26.39
CA ILE A 797 -22.84 -3.96 -25.42
C ILE A 797 -22.32 -4.50 -24.07
N GLY A 798 -21.51 -5.56 -24.09
CA GLY A 798 -20.90 -6.14 -22.89
C GLY A 798 -20.00 -5.15 -22.17
N ALA A 799 -19.20 -4.38 -22.92
CA ALA A 799 -18.32 -3.37 -22.36
C ALA A 799 -19.12 -2.24 -21.69
N LEU A 800 -20.17 -1.72 -22.34
CA LEU A 800 -21.01 -0.67 -21.75
C LEU A 800 -21.72 -1.14 -20.46
N LEU A 801 -22.24 -2.36 -20.46
CA LEU A 801 -22.81 -2.96 -19.24
C LEU A 801 -21.73 -3.26 -18.18
N GLY A 802 -20.52 -3.60 -18.64
CA GLY A 802 -19.36 -3.83 -17.81
C GLY A 802 -18.90 -2.58 -17.08
N LEU A 803 -18.99 -1.40 -17.70
CA LEU A 803 -18.76 -0.13 -17.02
C LEU A 803 -19.73 0.06 -15.84
N GLY A 804 -21.01 -0.24 -16.02
CA GLY A 804 -22.00 -0.16 -14.93
C GLY A 804 -21.69 -1.11 -13.77
N LEU A 805 -21.33 -2.37 -14.07
CA LEU A 805 -20.93 -3.32 -13.04
C LEU A 805 -19.59 -2.89 -12.39
N GLY A 806 -18.67 -2.31 -13.17
CA GLY A 806 -17.40 -1.82 -12.66
C GLY A 806 -17.56 -0.71 -11.63
N VAL A 807 -18.51 0.22 -11.83
CA VAL A 807 -18.86 1.24 -10.82
C VAL A 807 -19.32 0.61 -9.52
N LEU A 808 -20.23 -0.37 -9.58
CA LEU A 808 -20.71 -1.06 -8.38
C LEU A 808 -19.60 -1.81 -7.64
N LEU A 809 -18.71 -2.46 -8.40
CA LEU A 809 -17.55 -3.16 -7.84
C LEU A 809 -16.54 -2.19 -7.24
N HIS A 810 -16.30 -1.06 -7.89
CA HIS A 810 -15.41 -0.02 -7.39
C HIS A 810 -15.91 0.54 -6.05
N MET A 811 -17.20 0.91 -5.97
CA MET A 811 -17.81 1.37 -4.70
C MET A 811 -17.66 0.32 -3.59
N PHE A 812 -17.93 -0.95 -3.89
CA PHE A 812 -17.76 -2.04 -2.93
C PHE A 812 -16.30 -2.19 -2.48
N LEU A 813 -15.35 -2.05 -3.41
CA LEU A 813 -13.92 -2.16 -3.13
C LEU A 813 -13.41 -1.03 -2.26
N VAL A 814 -13.70 0.21 -2.64
CA VAL A 814 -13.28 1.39 -1.88
C VAL A 814 -13.75 1.30 -0.43
N THR A 815 -15.02 0.91 -0.20
CA THR A 815 -15.54 0.73 1.17
C THR A 815 -14.87 -0.40 1.98
N ARG A 816 -14.13 -1.30 1.33
CA ARG A 816 -13.40 -2.40 2.00
C ARG A 816 -11.92 -2.12 2.19
N ILE A 817 -11.32 -1.32 1.31
CA ILE A 817 -9.90 -0.98 1.33
C ILE A 817 -9.64 0.26 2.22
N ASN A 818 -10.67 1.07 2.47
CA ASN A 818 -10.54 2.21 3.38
C ASN A 818 -10.04 1.77 4.75
N GLY A 819 -8.88 2.27 5.13
CA GLY A 819 -8.22 2.05 6.41
C GLY A 819 -8.19 3.32 7.25
N VAL A 820 -7.78 3.18 8.50
CA VAL A 820 -7.71 4.30 9.45
C VAL A 820 -6.63 5.30 9.06
N ALA A 821 -5.48 4.82 8.56
CA ALA A 821 -4.37 5.69 8.19
C ALA A 821 -4.61 6.50 6.90
N MET A 822 -5.41 5.96 5.97
CA MET A 822 -5.74 6.61 4.70
C MET A 822 -7.09 6.12 4.19
N MET A 823 -7.94 7.04 3.79
CA MET A 823 -9.23 6.79 3.15
C MET A 823 -9.14 7.13 1.65
N PHE A 824 -9.80 6.33 0.81
CA PHE A 824 -9.86 6.55 -0.63
C PHE A 824 -11.17 7.26 -1.00
N ALA A 825 -11.08 8.26 -1.85
CA ALA A 825 -12.28 8.91 -2.38
C ALA A 825 -13.04 7.97 -3.32
N SER A 826 -14.36 7.83 -3.15
CA SER A 826 -15.18 6.97 -4.02
C SER A 826 -15.51 7.68 -5.35
N VAL A 827 -14.48 7.97 -6.15
CA VAL A 827 -14.58 8.73 -7.41
C VAL A 827 -13.95 7.94 -8.55
N ILE A 828 -14.61 7.93 -9.70
CA ILE A 828 -14.05 7.40 -10.96
C ILE A 828 -14.00 8.54 -11.97
N GLY A 829 -12.82 8.86 -12.44
CA GLY A 829 -12.59 9.88 -13.44
C GLY A 829 -13.22 9.53 -14.79
N VAL A 830 -13.68 10.55 -15.51
CA VAL A 830 -14.29 10.36 -16.84
C VAL A 830 -13.35 9.66 -17.81
N GLY A 831 -12.03 9.92 -17.69
CA GLY A 831 -10.98 9.27 -18.50
C GLY A 831 -10.98 7.74 -18.36
N SER A 832 -11.18 7.23 -17.15
CA SER A 832 -11.12 5.80 -16.83
C SER A 832 -12.22 4.99 -17.50
N TYR A 833 -13.40 5.57 -17.72
CA TYR A 833 -14.46 4.96 -18.53
C TYR A 833 -14.01 4.78 -19.99
N PHE A 834 -13.39 5.80 -20.58
CA PHE A 834 -12.89 5.74 -21.96
C PHE A 834 -11.69 4.80 -22.09
N TYR A 835 -10.76 4.78 -21.14
CA TYR A 835 -9.62 3.87 -21.15
C TYR A 835 -10.07 2.41 -21.05
N SER A 836 -10.98 2.09 -20.13
CA SER A 836 -11.54 0.75 -19.96
C SER A 836 -12.29 0.27 -21.19
N LEU A 837 -13.13 1.13 -21.77
CA LEU A 837 -13.85 0.83 -22.99
C LEU A 837 -12.88 0.67 -24.18
N GLY A 838 -11.95 1.59 -24.34
CA GLY A 838 -10.95 1.59 -25.41
C GLY A 838 -10.06 0.36 -25.39
N LEU A 839 -9.54 -0.02 -24.21
CA LEU A 839 -8.74 -1.22 -24.05
C LEU A 839 -9.53 -2.51 -24.33
N THR A 840 -10.78 -2.59 -23.86
CA THR A 840 -11.66 -3.73 -24.16
C THR A 840 -11.85 -3.89 -25.68
N VAL A 841 -12.10 -2.80 -26.38
CA VAL A 841 -12.26 -2.79 -27.85
C VAL A 841 -10.94 -3.10 -28.54
N LEU A 842 -9.82 -2.58 -28.05
CA LEU A 842 -8.47 -2.87 -28.55
C LEU A 842 -8.13 -4.36 -28.45
N PHE A 843 -8.33 -4.97 -27.27
CA PHE A 843 -8.11 -6.42 -27.10
C PHE A 843 -9.01 -7.24 -27.99
N ALA A 844 -10.28 -6.85 -28.14
CA ALA A 844 -11.18 -7.49 -29.10
C ALA A 844 -10.66 -7.39 -30.53
N GLY A 845 -10.16 -6.23 -30.94
CA GLY A 845 -9.55 -6.01 -32.26
C GLY A 845 -8.33 -6.90 -32.49
N ILE A 846 -7.44 -6.98 -31.52
CA ILE A 846 -6.24 -7.85 -31.57
C ILE A 846 -6.64 -9.33 -31.73
N VAL A 847 -7.62 -9.78 -30.93
CA VAL A 847 -8.11 -11.17 -31.03
C VAL A 847 -8.75 -11.43 -32.37
N TYR A 848 -9.56 -10.51 -32.89
CA TYR A 848 -10.20 -10.67 -34.22
C TYR A 848 -9.16 -10.70 -35.34
N ALA A 849 -8.12 -9.86 -35.28
CA ALA A 849 -7.02 -9.88 -36.23
C ALA A 849 -6.27 -11.22 -36.21
N PHE A 850 -6.00 -11.76 -35.01
CA PHE A 850 -5.36 -13.06 -34.87
C PHE A 850 -6.25 -14.20 -35.40
N MET A 851 -7.55 -14.14 -35.12
CA MET A 851 -8.52 -15.17 -35.57
C MET A 851 -8.80 -15.12 -37.07
N LEU A 852 -8.50 -14.02 -37.79
CA LEU A 852 -8.54 -13.98 -39.26
C LEU A 852 -7.63 -15.06 -39.88
N ILE A 853 -6.51 -15.38 -39.27
CA ILE A 853 -5.59 -16.41 -39.72
C ILE A 853 -6.29 -17.78 -39.73
N LYS A 854 -7.01 -18.09 -38.64
CA LYS A 854 -7.79 -19.36 -38.53
C LYS A 854 -8.94 -19.41 -39.51
N LEU A 855 -9.68 -18.30 -39.65
CA LEU A 855 -10.81 -18.22 -40.58
C LEU A 855 -10.38 -18.48 -42.05
N ASN A 856 -9.19 -17.98 -42.41
CA ASN A 856 -8.64 -18.12 -43.75
C ASN A 856 -8.17 -19.54 -44.07
N LYS A 857 -7.89 -20.38 -43.06
CA LYS A 857 -7.43 -21.77 -43.18
C LYS A 857 -8.58 -22.80 -43.29
N ILE A 858 -9.84 -22.37 -43.20
CA ILE A 858 -11.01 -23.27 -43.29
C ILE A 858 -11.08 -23.88 -44.70
N ASN A 859 -11.03 -25.22 -44.79
CA ASN A 859 -11.20 -25.96 -46.05
C ASN A 859 -12.70 -26.10 -46.36
N MET A 860 -13.09 -25.57 -47.54
CA MET A 860 -14.48 -25.51 -47.99
C MET A 860 -15.04 -26.94 -48.28
N ALA A 861 -14.24 -27.79 -48.91
CA ALA A 861 -14.67 -29.14 -49.31
C ALA A 861 -14.97 -30.00 -48.09
N ASP A 862 -14.07 -30.00 -47.10
CA ASP A 862 -14.25 -30.79 -45.86
C ASP A 862 -15.40 -30.26 -44.99
N SER A 863 -15.64 -28.95 -45.04
CA SER A 863 -16.69 -28.30 -44.24
C SER A 863 -18.11 -28.56 -44.77
N LEU A 864 -18.24 -28.89 -46.06
CA LEU A 864 -19.51 -29.24 -46.69
C LEU A 864 -19.77 -30.78 -46.71
N LYS A 865 -18.70 -31.63 -46.69
CA LYS A 865 -18.79 -33.08 -46.64
C LYS A 865 -19.09 -33.67 -45.25
N SER A 866 -19.03 -32.94 -44.17
CA SER A 866 -19.05 -33.49 -42.81
C SER A 866 -20.44 -33.90 -42.29
N ASN A 867 -21.26 -34.56 -43.12
CA ASN A 867 -22.55 -35.12 -42.67
C ASN A 867 -22.88 -36.47 -43.27
N GLU A 868 -21.90 -37.23 -43.68
CA GLU A 868 -22.08 -38.66 -43.88
C GLU A 868 -21.39 -39.49 -42.82
#